data_99e8c35456437f82dabe07655d1f7b68
#
_entry.id   99e8c35456437f82dabe07655d1f7b68
#
_cell.length_a   1.000
_cell.length_b   1.000
_cell.length_c   1.000
_cell.angle_alpha   90.00
_cell.angle_beta   90.00
_cell.angle_gamma   90.00
#
_symmetry.space_group_name_H-M   'P 1'
#
loop_
_entity.id
_entity.type
_entity.pdbx_description
1 polymer ?
#
loop_
_entity_poly.entity_id
_entity_poly.type
_entity_poly.pdbx_seq_one_letter_code
_entity_poly.pdbx_strand_id
1 'polypeptide(L)'
;MSPAPEHFDVVVVGSGFGGSVSAYRLAEAGQRICLLERGKAFAPGSFPRSPLGLKSQFWDPSAGLHGMFNMWGFEGIDAICASGLGGGSLIYANVLLRKDEKTFVREEPGHGSWKGGYEHWPVTREDLDPHYGEVERMMNVQKYPLAEPPYDRTAKTLAFRDAAQALGHEWLLPNLAVTFANDGEKPVLGEPIREARANYHGRTRLTCRLCGECDIGCNYGSKNTLDYTYITHAMHAGADIRTRCEVRAFEPREGGGYAIHYVEHDPESEGTPTDTSALERHTVTADKLILSAGTLGTTYLLLKNRAAFPNISPALGTRFGGNGDLLTFARNCRREGPDGKREPYRLNAAQSPVITSAIRIPDELDGGEGRGFYLQDAGQPEFVSWMLQLLAAPKSLIDLLPDLPRLAGNFLSHKDTDIGDQVSELLGDCGESAGFLPLLGMGRDVPEGVMSLQDGGLAIDWRKNGASKEYFERVRAISRQVAEEIGGTFLDNPIWLLSRVVTVHALGGCPMGRNDQEGVVDSYGCVFNYPGLYVADGAVMPGPVGPNPSLTIAALADRFASRMVDELKGASVPAPPPSQDDAATSEPSAAGAPPASERPASLQFTEKMRGFVTFGEDDFDKGFRAGKKAKTDLMFHLTVLMDDVERFIEDEQHPGTITGHVQCDALGGRLEVSQGWFNLFVEAGGERKLMKYRLFMDDGEGHPITLRGFKEVENDRGFDVWSDTSTLFTHIYAGHVEPEGDDDAEIVATGILHIRPTDFAVQCTTFRVDPAHRVDAIGRFGALFAGDLWEVYGPGGRD
;
A
#
# COMPACT_ATOMS: atom_id res chain seq x y z
N MET A 1 1.50 -40.51 -23.69
CA MET A 1 1.90 -39.22 -24.28
C MET A 1 0.95 -38.18 -23.71
N SER A 2 1.43 -37.20 -22.97
CA SER A 2 0.58 -36.08 -22.59
C SER A 2 0.03 -35.42 -23.87
N PRO A 3 -1.23 -34.94 -23.87
CA PRO A 3 -1.78 -34.20 -25.01
C PRO A 3 -0.86 -33.01 -25.35
N ALA A 4 -0.78 -32.67 -26.63
CA ALA A 4 -0.03 -31.46 -27.02
C ALA A 4 -0.64 -30.21 -26.28
N PRO A 5 0.20 -29.27 -25.85
CA PRO A 5 -0.29 -28.04 -25.22
C PRO A 5 -1.28 -27.32 -26.14
N GLU A 6 -2.32 -26.74 -25.55
CA GLU A 6 -3.27 -25.91 -26.30
C GLU A 6 -2.53 -24.69 -26.86
N HIS A 7 -2.86 -24.31 -28.11
CA HIS A 7 -2.18 -23.23 -28.82
C HIS A 7 -3.15 -22.10 -29.13
N PHE A 8 -2.73 -20.84 -28.91
CA PHE A 8 -3.46 -19.63 -29.19
C PHE A 8 -2.66 -18.69 -30.12
N ASP A 9 -3.34 -17.79 -30.82
CA ASP A 9 -2.63 -16.74 -31.57
C ASP A 9 -1.94 -15.78 -30.57
N VAL A 10 -2.63 -15.45 -29.46
CA VAL A 10 -2.09 -14.58 -28.40
C VAL A 10 -2.46 -15.10 -27.01
N VAL A 11 -1.48 -15.13 -26.12
CA VAL A 11 -1.70 -15.28 -24.68
C VAL A 11 -1.44 -13.95 -24.00
N VAL A 12 -2.39 -13.53 -23.15
CA VAL A 12 -2.31 -12.31 -22.33
C VAL A 12 -2.18 -12.72 -20.87
N VAL A 13 -1.16 -12.22 -20.18
CA VAL A 13 -0.89 -12.50 -18.76
C VAL A 13 -1.30 -11.32 -17.90
N GLY A 14 -2.38 -11.47 -17.15
CA GLY A 14 -2.99 -10.42 -16.31
C GLY A 14 -4.14 -9.70 -17.00
N SER A 15 -5.19 -9.44 -16.22
CA SER A 15 -6.45 -8.83 -16.67
C SER A 15 -6.60 -7.35 -16.26
N GLY A 16 -5.50 -6.67 -15.93
CA GLY A 16 -5.47 -5.23 -15.65
C GLY A 16 -5.77 -4.39 -16.88
N PHE A 17 -5.58 -3.06 -16.77
CA PHE A 17 -5.92 -2.12 -17.85
C PHE A 17 -5.27 -2.49 -19.19
N GLY A 18 -3.99 -2.82 -19.20
CA GLY A 18 -3.32 -3.18 -20.42
C GLY A 18 -3.78 -4.50 -21.02
N GLY A 19 -3.89 -5.55 -20.19
CA GLY A 19 -4.26 -6.89 -20.64
C GLY A 19 -5.70 -6.97 -21.13
N SER A 20 -6.64 -6.33 -20.46
CA SER A 20 -8.06 -6.31 -20.85
C SER A 20 -8.28 -5.58 -22.17
N VAL A 21 -7.61 -4.43 -22.36
CA VAL A 21 -7.66 -3.67 -23.61
C VAL A 21 -7.08 -4.50 -24.75
N SER A 22 -5.88 -5.08 -24.56
CA SER A 22 -5.23 -5.90 -25.58
C SER A 22 -6.06 -7.13 -25.94
N ALA A 23 -6.60 -7.84 -24.94
CA ALA A 23 -7.44 -9.03 -25.16
C ALA A 23 -8.68 -8.70 -26.00
N TYR A 24 -9.40 -7.62 -25.66
CA TYR A 24 -10.59 -7.20 -26.40
C TYR A 24 -10.24 -6.82 -27.84
N ARG A 25 -9.27 -5.92 -28.05
CA ARG A 25 -8.94 -5.41 -29.38
C ARG A 25 -8.47 -6.50 -30.34
N LEU A 26 -7.71 -7.47 -29.82
CA LEU A 26 -7.20 -8.57 -30.65
C LEU A 26 -8.28 -9.66 -30.86
N ALA A 27 -9.12 -9.94 -29.87
CA ALA A 27 -10.28 -10.83 -30.06
C ALA A 27 -11.29 -10.27 -31.07
N GLU A 28 -11.59 -8.97 -31.01
CA GLU A 28 -12.44 -8.28 -31.97
C GLU A 28 -11.87 -8.35 -33.40
N ALA A 29 -10.53 -8.37 -33.53
CA ALA A 29 -9.82 -8.57 -34.79
C ALA A 29 -9.76 -10.04 -35.25
N GLY A 30 -10.44 -10.95 -34.56
CA GLY A 30 -10.56 -12.36 -34.93
C GLY A 30 -9.41 -13.26 -34.46
N GLN A 31 -8.54 -12.79 -33.57
CA GLN A 31 -7.47 -13.60 -32.99
C GLN A 31 -8.01 -14.54 -31.90
N ARG A 32 -7.47 -15.75 -31.83
CA ARG A 32 -7.75 -16.69 -30.75
C ARG A 32 -6.93 -16.30 -29.51
N ILE A 33 -7.62 -15.70 -28.51
CA ILE A 33 -7.01 -15.14 -27.31
C ILE A 33 -7.22 -16.06 -26.11
N CYS A 34 -6.17 -16.27 -25.30
CA CYS A 34 -6.27 -16.76 -23.94
C CYS A 34 -5.76 -15.69 -22.97
N LEU A 35 -6.61 -15.29 -22.03
CA LEU A 35 -6.26 -14.37 -20.94
C LEU A 35 -6.14 -15.16 -19.64
N LEU A 36 -4.96 -15.09 -19.00
CA LEU A 36 -4.65 -15.76 -17.73
C LEU A 36 -4.59 -14.74 -16.60
N GLU A 37 -5.55 -14.83 -15.66
CA GLU A 37 -5.60 -14.00 -14.45
C GLU A 37 -5.35 -14.87 -13.21
N ARG A 38 -4.42 -14.46 -12.33
CA ARG A 38 -4.10 -15.22 -11.12
C ARG A 38 -5.20 -15.17 -10.06
N GLY A 39 -5.90 -14.06 -9.96
CA GLY A 39 -6.98 -13.87 -9.01
C GLY A 39 -8.32 -14.41 -9.51
N LYS A 40 -9.33 -14.34 -8.65
CA LYS A 40 -10.71 -14.73 -8.97
C LYS A 40 -11.52 -13.57 -9.55
N ALA A 41 -12.70 -13.88 -10.09
CA ALA A 41 -13.70 -12.88 -10.43
C ALA A 41 -14.51 -12.47 -9.17
N PHE A 42 -14.77 -11.16 -9.03
CA PHE A 42 -15.53 -10.59 -7.90
C PHE A 42 -16.86 -10.02 -8.39
N ALA A 43 -17.94 -10.75 -8.18
CA ALA A 43 -19.27 -10.29 -8.56
C ALA A 43 -19.77 -9.16 -7.63
N PRO A 44 -20.70 -8.29 -8.10
CA PRO A 44 -21.37 -7.32 -7.24
C PRO A 44 -22.01 -8.00 -6.02
N GLY A 45 -21.87 -7.42 -4.84
CA GLY A 45 -22.35 -7.97 -3.58
C GLY A 45 -21.38 -8.95 -2.90
N SER A 46 -20.25 -9.32 -3.53
CA SER A 46 -19.27 -10.24 -2.94
C SER A 46 -18.19 -9.57 -2.10
N PHE A 47 -18.10 -8.26 -2.10
CA PHE A 47 -17.07 -7.52 -1.35
C PHE A 47 -17.49 -7.34 0.11
N PRO A 48 -16.73 -7.82 1.10
CA PRO A 48 -17.05 -7.68 2.52
C PRO A 48 -17.12 -6.23 2.99
N ARG A 49 -17.99 -5.97 3.97
CA ARG A 49 -18.21 -4.64 4.58
C ARG A 49 -18.09 -4.69 6.11
N SER A 50 -17.21 -5.54 6.62
CA SER A 50 -16.92 -5.60 8.04
C SER A 50 -15.41 -5.71 8.28
N PRO A 51 -14.89 -5.20 9.40
CA PRO A 51 -13.47 -5.35 9.77
C PRO A 51 -13.00 -6.81 9.77
N LEU A 52 -13.83 -7.75 10.23
CA LEU A 52 -13.52 -9.18 10.23
C LEU A 52 -13.42 -9.77 8.82
N GLY A 53 -14.23 -9.27 7.88
CA GLY A 53 -14.18 -9.67 6.47
C GLY A 53 -12.97 -9.13 5.72
N LEU A 54 -12.29 -8.08 6.21
CA LEU A 54 -11.15 -7.47 5.51
C LEU A 54 -9.97 -8.42 5.34
N LYS A 55 -9.73 -9.34 6.28
CA LYS A 55 -8.64 -10.31 6.17
C LYS A 55 -8.79 -11.15 4.88
N SER A 56 -10.00 -11.57 4.51
CA SER A 56 -10.24 -12.37 3.30
C SER A 56 -9.99 -11.59 2.00
N GLN A 57 -9.78 -10.26 2.07
CA GLN A 57 -9.53 -9.42 0.90
C GLN A 57 -8.06 -9.35 0.50
N PHE A 58 -7.15 -9.93 1.28
CA PHE A 58 -5.74 -9.99 0.93
C PHE A 58 -5.43 -11.20 0.05
N TRP A 59 -4.40 -11.06 -0.79
CA TRP A 59 -3.90 -12.10 -1.67
C TRP A 59 -2.66 -12.75 -1.05
N ASP A 60 -2.85 -13.93 -0.52
CA ASP A 60 -1.80 -14.85 -0.08
C ASP A 60 -2.34 -16.29 -0.15
N PRO A 61 -2.28 -16.94 -1.31
CA PRO A 61 -2.78 -18.31 -1.47
C PRO A 61 -2.10 -19.32 -0.55
N SER A 62 -0.86 -19.07 -0.13
CA SER A 62 -0.16 -19.96 0.81
C SER A 62 -0.86 -19.98 2.18
N ALA A 63 -1.42 -18.86 2.59
CA ALA A 63 -2.26 -18.72 3.78
C ALA A 63 -3.77 -18.97 3.53
N GLY A 64 -4.15 -19.45 2.34
CA GLY A 64 -5.55 -19.64 1.94
C GLY A 64 -6.29 -18.35 1.64
N LEU A 65 -5.60 -17.24 1.43
CA LEU A 65 -6.20 -15.94 1.16
C LEU A 65 -6.21 -15.65 -0.35
N HIS A 66 -7.41 -15.59 -0.94
CA HIS A 66 -7.61 -15.35 -2.38
C HIS A 66 -8.36 -14.03 -2.62
N GLY A 67 -8.00 -12.99 -1.87
CA GLY A 67 -8.59 -11.65 -1.96
C GLY A 67 -7.99 -10.81 -3.06
N MET A 68 -8.49 -9.57 -3.19
CA MET A 68 -8.09 -8.68 -4.28
C MET A 68 -6.85 -7.81 -3.96
N PHE A 69 -6.47 -7.60 -2.69
CA PHE A 69 -5.33 -6.78 -2.32
C PHE A 69 -4.05 -7.60 -2.23
N ASN A 70 -3.08 -7.30 -3.07
CA ASN A 70 -1.74 -7.83 -2.99
C ASN A 70 -0.78 -6.75 -2.52
N MET A 71 -0.24 -6.93 -1.31
CA MET A 71 0.66 -5.98 -0.67
C MET A 71 2.11 -6.39 -0.93
N TRP A 72 2.92 -5.45 -1.43
CA TRP A 72 4.35 -5.60 -1.60
C TRP A 72 5.07 -4.62 -0.67
N GLY A 73 5.98 -5.11 0.16
CA GLY A 73 6.78 -4.29 1.05
C GLY A 73 8.24 -4.27 0.60
N PHE A 74 8.80 -3.08 0.36
CA PHE A 74 10.19 -2.87 -0.01
C PHE A 74 10.87 -1.87 0.92
N GLU A 75 12.19 -1.73 0.85
CA GLU A 75 12.88 -0.68 1.60
C GLU A 75 12.43 0.71 1.09
N GLY A 76 11.79 1.50 1.97
CA GLY A 76 11.35 2.87 1.68
C GLY A 76 9.99 3.02 0.99
N ILE A 77 9.45 1.97 0.35
CA ILE A 77 8.16 2.05 -0.33
C ILE A 77 7.35 0.77 -0.17
N ASP A 78 6.07 0.91 0.08
CA ASP A 78 5.09 -0.17 0.00
C ASP A 78 4.21 0.03 -1.23
N ALA A 79 3.85 -1.05 -1.90
CA ALA A 79 2.97 -0.98 -3.06
C ALA A 79 1.73 -1.86 -2.87
N ILE A 80 0.58 -1.32 -3.24
CA ILE A 80 -0.68 -2.06 -3.25
C ILE A 80 -1.06 -2.35 -4.69
N CYS A 81 -1.17 -3.64 -5.01
CA CYS A 81 -1.60 -4.12 -6.31
C CYS A 81 -2.91 -4.92 -6.18
N ALA A 82 -3.58 -5.15 -7.31
CA ALA A 82 -4.78 -5.99 -7.31
C ALA A 82 -4.47 -7.40 -7.82
N SER A 83 -5.21 -8.38 -7.27
CA SER A 83 -5.29 -9.76 -7.76
C SER A 83 -6.75 -10.12 -7.95
N GLY A 84 -7.20 -10.19 -9.20
CA GLY A 84 -8.59 -10.47 -9.55
C GLY A 84 -8.91 -10.04 -10.95
N LEU A 85 -9.97 -10.59 -11.51
CA LEU A 85 -10.42 -10.30 -12.86
C LEU A 85 -10.81 -8.81 -12.99
N GLY A 86 -10.05 -8.06 -13.80
CA GLY A 86 -10.14 -6.61 -13.91
C GLY A 86 -8.97 -5.87 -13.25
N GLY A 87 -8.06 -6.58 -12.56
CA GLY A 87 -6.83 -6.03 -12.01
C GLY A 87 -7.06 -4.77 -11.17
N GLY A 88 -6.23 -3.75 -11.35
CA GLY A 88 -6.27 -2.49 -10.60
C GLY A 88 -7.62 -1.76 -10.63
N SER A 89 -8.47 -2.02 -11.62
CA SER A 89 -9.80 -1.42 -11.68
C SER A 89 -10.71 -1.86 -10.53
N LEU A 90 -10.42 -2.99 -9.87
CA LEU A 90 -11.17 -3.46 -8.70
C LEU A 90 -10.98 -2.55 -7.48
N ILE A 91 -9.79 -1.94 -7.35
CA ILE A 91 -9.38 -1.18 -6.17
C ILE A 91 -9.10 0.31 -6.44
N TYR A 92 -9.21 0.79 -7.70
CA TYR A 92 -8.95 2.19 -8.02
C TYR A 92 -10.10 3.13 -7.59
N ALA A 93 -9.78 4.40 -7.41
CA ALA A 93 -10.74 5.44 -7.05
C ALA A 93 -11.41 6.09 -8.27
N ASN A 94 -11.48 5.39 -9.39
CA ASN A 94 -12.25 5.68 -10.61
C ASN A 94 -11.78 6.87 -11.48
N VAL A 95 -10.76 7.60 -11.08
CA VAL A 95 -10.32 8.80 -11.81
C VAL A 95 -9.63 8.41 -13.11
N LEU A 96 -10.08 9.01 -14.21
CA LEU A 96 -9.52 8.86 -15.55
C LEU A 96 -9.12 10.23 -16.09
N LEU A 97 -7.91 10.66 -15.77
CA LEU A 97 -7.30 11.89 -16.25
C LEU A 97 -6.22 11.59 -17.31
N ARG A 98 -6.22 12.40 -18.38
CA ARG A 98 -5.18 12.32 -19.40
C ARG A 98 -3.90 12.94 -18.85
N LYS A 99 -2.75 12.36 -19.19
CA LYS A 99 -1.43 12.93 -18.87
C LYS A 99 -1.28 14.31 -19.51
N ASP A 100 -0.72 15.27 -18.75
CA ASP A 100 -0.47 16.62 -19.23
C ASP A 100 0.50 16.64 -20.42
N GLU A 101 0.19 17.41 -21.44
CA GLU A 101 0.90 17.40 -22.73
C GLU A 101 2.41 17.66 -22.57
N LYS A 102 2.77 18.68 -21.80
CA LYS A 102 4.17 19.09 -21.62
C LYS A 102 5.01 18.17 -20.74
N THR A 103 4.37 17.23 -20.04
CA THR A 103 5.05 16.30 -19.13
C THR A 103 5.39 14.94 -19.73
N PHE A 104 5.28 14.76 -21.07
CA PHE A 104 5.77 13.57 -21.78
C PHE A 104 7.30 13.57 -21.89
N VAL A 105 7.96 13.70 -20.78
CA VAL A 105 9.40 13.74 -20.65
C VAL A 105 9.87 12.77 -19.58
N ARG A 106 11.10 12.30 -19.70
CA ARG A 106 11.83 11.57 -18.67
C ARG A 106 13.07 12.34 -18.28
N GLU A 107 13.57 12.12 -17.10
CA GLU A 107 14.81 12.71 -16.63
C GLU A 107 15.99 11.84 -17.01
N GLU A 108 17.02 12.50 -17.51
CA GLU A 108 18.33 11.93 -17.72
C GLU A 108 19.29 12.45 -16.66
N PRO A 109 19.89 11.57 -15.85
CA PRO A 109 20.89 11.99 -14.87
C PRO A 109 22.12 12.59 -15.56
N GLY A 110 22.74 13.58 -14.92
CA GLY A 110 23.97 14.18 -15.42
C GLY A 110 25.14 13.19 -15.40
N HIS A 111 25.96 13.19 -16.45
CA HIS A 111 27.16 12.38 -16.57
C HIS A 111 28.37 13.23 -16.98
N GLY A 112 29.45 13.15 -16.23
CA GLY A 112 30.68 13.92 -16.48
C GLY A 112 30.42 15.43 -16.47
N SER A 113 30.59 16.10 -17.60
CA SER A 113 30.33 17.54 -17.77
C SER A 113 28.87 17.88 -18.08
N TRP A 114 28.03 16.91 -18.39
CA TRP A 114 26.61 17.10 -18.66
C TRP A 114 25.80 17.18 -17.36
N LYS A 115 25.02 18.25 -17.25
CA LYS A 115 24.26 18.55 -16.02
C LYS A 115 22.98 17.73 -15.85
N GLY A 116 22.65 16.85 -16.81
CA GLY A 116 21.36 16.21 -16.90
C GLY A 116 20.31 17.09 -17.57
N GLY A 117 19.10 16.61 -17.68
CA GLY A 117 17.98 17.32 -18.31
C GLY A 117 16.79 16.43 -18.55
N TYR A 118 15.92 16.85 -19.46
CA TYR A 118 14.74 16.10 -19.85
C TYR A 118 14.89 15.54 -21.26
N GLU A 119 14.43 14.32 -21.42
CA GLU A 119 14.30 13.64 -22.69
C GLU A 119 12.83 13.28 -22.93
N HIS A 120 12.36 13.48 -24.16
CA HIS A 120 10.97 13.17 -24.49
C HIS A 120 10.71 11.66 -24.51
N TRP A 121 9.52 11.26 -24.07
CA TRP A 121 9.05 9.91 -24.25
C TRP A 121 9.04 9.55 -25.75
N PRO A 122 9.15 8.26 -26.11
CA PRO A 122 8.99 7.82 -27.51
C PRO A 122 7.57 7.98 -28.06
N VAL A 123 6.65 8.49 -27.28
CA VAL A 123 5.25 8.80 -27.62
C VAL A 123 4.88 10.18 -27.10
N THR A 124 4.00 10.86 -27.83
CA THR A 124 3.52 12.20 -27.47
C THR A 124 2.07 12.16 -27.00
N ARG A 125 1.56 13.29 -26.55
CA ARG A 125 0.14 13.48 -26.24
C ARG A 125 -0.72 13.29 -27.50
N GLU A 126 -0.30 13.82 -28.63
CA GLU A 126 -0.99 13.69 -29.92
C GLU A 126 -1.12 12.24 -30.37
N ASP A 127 -0.08 11.42 -30.17
CA ASP A 127 -0.12 9.98 -30.45
C ASP A 127 -1.17 9.24 -29.60
N LEU A 128 -1.44 9.72 -28.38
CA LEU A 128 -2.35 9.05 -27.45
C LEU A 128 -3.77 9.58 -27.43
N ASP A 129 -4.04 10.82 -27.92
CA ASP A 129 -5.37 11.42 -27.81
C ASP A 129 -6.50 10.58 -28.46
N PRO A 130 -6.30 9.94 -29.64
CA PRO A 130 -7.31 9.03 -30.20
C PRO A 130 -7.60 7.85 -29.28
N HIS A 131 -6.56 7.27 -28.69
CA HIS A 131 -6.64 6.12 -27.80
C HIS A 131 -7.24 6.50 -26.42
N TYR A 132 -6.93 7.68 -25.90
CA TYR A 132 -7.63 8.23 -24.71
C TYR A 132 -9.13 8.31 -24.95
N GLY A 133 -9.55 8.88 -26.09
CA GLY A 133 -10.97 8.99 -26.43
C GLY A 133 -11.68 7.63 -26.51
N GLU A 134 -11.02 6.62 -27.08
CA GLU A 134 -11.56 5.26 -27.16
C GLU A 134 -11.73 4.62 -25.78
N VAL A 135 -10.71 4.75 -24.92
CA VAL A 135 -10.79 4.23 -23.54
C VAL A 135 -11.85 4.95 -22.73
N GLU A 136 -11.93 6.27 -22.80
CA GLU A 136 -12.94 7.06 -22.09
C GLU A 136 -14.35 6.63 -22.50
N ARG A 137 -14.58 6.38 -23.81
CA ARG A 137 -15.85 5.89 -24.34
C ARG A 137 -16.17 4.47 -23.81
N MET A 138 -15.23 3.54 -23.88
CA MET A 138 -15.41 2.15 -23.43
C MET A 138 -15.64 2.08 -21.91
N MET A 139 -14.97 2.91 -21.15
CA MET A 139 -15.12 2.99 -19.68
C MET A 139 -16.36 3.80 -19.27
N ASN A 140 -17.15 4.31 -20.21
CA ASN A 140 -18.35 5.12 -19.98
C ASN A 140 -18.11 6.18 -18.91
N VAL A 141 -17.11 7.04 -19.13
CA VAL A 141 -16.72 8.06 -18.15
C VAL A 141 -17.79 9.14 -17.99
N GLN A 142 -18.04 9.54 -16.76
CA GLN A 142 -18.96 10.63 -16.42
C GLN A 142 -18.28 11.57 -15.42
N LYS A 143 -18.58 12.86 -15.50
CA LYS A 143 -18.19 13.81 -14.45
C LYS A 143 -19.11 13.68 -13.26
N TYR A 144 -18.57 13.93 -12.05
CA TYR A 144 -19.41 14.02 -10.86
C TYR A 144 -20.49 15.09 -11.05
N PRO A 145 -21.80 14.76 -10.94
CA PRO A 145 -22.86 15.68 -11.32
C PRO A 145 -23.19 16.68 -10.21
N LEU A 146 -22.20 17.48 -9.81
CA LEU A 146 -22.26 18.43 -8.68
C LEU A 146 -23.36 19.49 -8.80
N ALA A 147 -23.91 19.71 -9.98
CA ALA A 147 -25.03 20.66 -10.19
C ALA A 147 -26.42 20.06 -9.93
N GLU A 148 -26.52 18.74 -9.78
CA GLU A 148 -27.81 18.02 -9.65
C GLU A 148 -28.01 17.52 -8.21
N PRO A 149 -29.24 17.62 -7.62
CA PRO A 149 -29.53 16.98 -6.34
C PRO A 149 -29.50 15.43 -6.46
N PRO A 150 -29.02 14.71 -5.43
CA PRO A 150 -28.48 15.18 -4.15
C PRO A 150 -26.95 15.47 -4.18
N TYR A 151 -26.30 15.36 -5.32
CA TYR A 151 -24.85 15.50 -5.51
C TYR A 151 -24.37 16.93 -5.21
N ASP A 152 -25.22 17.94 -5.38
CA ASP A 152 -24.99 19.36 -5.09
C ASP A 152 -24.68 19.67 -3.61
N ARG A 153 -24.84 18.66 -2.72
CA ARG A 153 -24.63 18.78 -1.27
C ARG A 153 -23.42 18.00 -0.76
N THR A 154 -22.55 17.54 -1.64
CA THR A 154 -21.36 16.79 -1.25
C THR A 154 -20.35 17.71 -0.56
N ALA A 155 -20.41 17.72 0.78
CA ALA A 155 -19.71 18.71 1.60
C ALA A 155 -18.19 18.70 1.41
N LYS A 156 -17.56 17.49 1.29
CA LYS A 156 -16.11 17.41 1.05
C LYS A 156 -15.69 18.08 -0.25
N THR A 157 -16.43 17.84 -1.34
CA THR A 157 -16.15 18.40 -2.68
C THR A 157 -16.30 19.92 -2.68
N LEU A 158 -17.35 20.42 -2.03
CA LEU A 158 -17.58 21.86 -1.89
C LEU A 158 -16.49 22.53 -1.05
N ALA A 159 -16.13 21.95 0.10
CA ALA A 159 -15.07 22.47 0.95
C ALA A 159 -13.70 22.49 0.25
N PHE A 160 -13.40 21.42 -0.51
CA PHE A 160 -12.15 21.29 -1.26
C PHE A 160 -12.08 22.30 -2.42
N ARG A 161 -13.21 22.51 -3.13
CA ARG A 161 -13.35 23.57 -4.15
C ARG A 161 -13.12 24.96 -3.57
N ASP A 162 -13.79 25.26 -2.45
CA ASP A 162 -13.72 26.59 -1.83
C ASP A 162 -12.31 26.88 -1.32
N ALA A 163 -11.63 25.87 -0.75
CA ALA A 163 -10.21 25.97 -0.36
C ALA A 163 -9.28 26.21 -1.57
N ALA A 164 -9.50 25.49 -2.68
CA ALA A 164 -8.74 25.70 -3.90
C ALA A 164 -8.87 27.14 -4.44
N GLN A 165 -10.10 27.65 -4.45
CA GLN A 165 -10.39 29.01 -4.90
C GLN A 165 -9.73 30.06 -3.98
N ALA A 166 -9.83 29.90 -2.67
CA ALA A 166 -9.20 30.79 -1.70
C ALA A 166 -7.68 30.83 -1.83
N LEU A 167 -7.06 29.68 -2.14
CA LEU A 167 -5.62 29.56 -2.36
C LEU A 167 -5.17 29.91 -3.80
N GLY A 168 -6.12 30.22 -4.71
CA GLY A 168 -5.82 30.58 -6.09
C GLY A 168 -5.36 29.41 -6.97
N HIS A 169 -5.71 28.17 -6.60
CA HIS A 169 -5.37 26.96 -7.37
C HIS A 169 -6.45 26.56 -8.37
N GLU A 170 -6.05 25.93 -9.46
CA GLU A 170 -6.95 25.36 -10.45
C GLU A 170 -7.69 24.16 -9.85
N TRP A 171 -9.02 24.25 -9.76
CA TRP A 171 -9.89 23.15 -9.34
C TRP A 171 -10.70 22.59 -10.50
N LEU A 172 -10.85 21.25 -10.54
CA LEU A 172 -11.57 20.57 -11.61
C LEU A 172 -12.36 19.36 -11.12
N LEU A 173 -13.40 19.00 -11.89
CA LEU A 173 -14.10 17.72 -11.79
C LEU A 173 -13.49 16.78 -12.85
N PRO A 174 -12.73 15.76 -12.44
CA PRO A 174 -12.15 14.80 -13.38
C PRO A 174 -13.23 13.92 -14.01
N ASN A 175 -12.90 13.27 -15.13
CA ASN A 175 -13.68 12.17 -15.64
C ASN A 175 -13.55 10.98 -14.68
N LEU A 176 -14.69 10.38 -14.33
CA LEU A 176 -14.78 9.23 -13.43
C LEU A 176 -15.35 8.03 -14.18
N ALA A 177 -14.76 6.87 -14.01
CA ALA A 177 -15.31 5.60 -14.47
C ALA A 177 -16.41 5.12 -13.50
N VAL A 178 -17.44 5.92 -13.34
CA VAL A 178 -18.61 5.68 -12.48
C VAL A 178 -19.85 6.08 -13.26
N THR A 179 -20.85 5.23 -13.26
CA THR A 179 -22.15 5.53 -13.87
C THR A 179 -23.06 6.21 -12.85
N PHE A 180 -23.38 7.47 -13.07
CA PHE A 180 -24.32 8.27 -12.29
C PHE A 180 -25.70 8.32 -12.95
N ALA A 181 -25.74 8.24 -14.28
CA ALA A 181 -26.97 8.29 -15.07
C ALA A 181 -26.89 7.35 -16.27
N ASN A 182 -28.02 6.84 -16.71
CA ASN A 182 -28.15 6.25 -18.04
C ASN A 182 -28.04 7.32 -19.12
N ASP A 183 -27.66 6.92 -20.34
CA ASP A 183 -27.45 7.86 -21.45
C ASP A 183 -28.67 8.74 -21.70
N GLY A 184 -28.45 10.06 -21.72
CA GLY A 184 -29.46 11.08 -21.96
C GLY A 184 -30.43 11.32 -20.80
N GLU A 185 -30.22 10.71 -19.65
CA GLU A 185 -31.07 10.84 -18.46
C GLU A 185 -30.38 11.67 -17.36
N LYS A 186 -31.17 12.11 -16.38
CA LYS A 186 -30.64 12.77 -15.18
C LYS A 186 -30.06 11.73 -14.23
N PRO A 187 -29.05 12.09 -13.42
CA PRO A 187 -28.48 11.19 -12.43
C PRO A 187 -29.51 10.86 -11.33
N VAL A 188 -29.66 9.58 -11.07
CA VAL A 188 -30.54 9.02 -10.03
C VAL A 188 -29.77 7.98 -9.23
N LEU A 189 -29.89 7.97 -7.90
CA LEU A 189 -29.19 7.03 -7.03
C LEU A 189 -29.80 5.62 -7.11
N GLY A 190 -28.96 4.62 -7.40
CA GLY A 190 -29.36 3.21 -7.32
C GLY A 190 -30.34 2.76 -8.38
N GLU A 191 -30.43 3.45 -9.53
CA GLU A 191 -31.25 3.05 -10.66
C GLU A 191 -30.54 1.93 -11.45
N PRO A 192 -31.25 0.94 -12.01
CA PRO A 192 -30.69 -0.06 -12.89
C PRO A 192 -29.98 0.56 -14.11
N ILE A 193 -28.71 0.19 -14.33
CA ILE A 193 -27.95 0.59 -15.51
C ILE A 193 -28.41 -0.25 -16.69
N ARG A 194 -28.66 0.40 -17.84
CA ARG A 194 -29.06 -0.27 -19.08
C ARG A 194 -27.83 -0.70 -19.84
N GLU A 195 -27.62 -1.99 -19.93
CA GLU A 195 -26.52 -2.58 -20.68
C GLU A 195 -27.04 -3.21 -21.98
N ALA A 196 -26.33 -2.97 -23.09
CA ALA A 196 -26.72 -3.52 -24.39
C ALA A 196 -26.55 -5.05 -24.47
N ARG A 197 -25.69 -5.62 -23.63
CA ARG A 197 -25.39 -7.05 -23.55
C ARG A 197 -25.20 -7.46 -22.11
N ALA A 198 -25.39 -8.75 -21.81
CA ALA A 198 -25.07 -9.30 -20.48
C ALA A 198 -23.59 -9.07 -20.17
N ASN A 199 -23.32 -8.52 -18.99
CA ASN A 199 -21.94 -8.37 -18.50
C ASN A 199 -21.37 -9.72 -18.04
N TYR A 200 -20.07 -9.78 -17.83
CA TYR A 200 -19.35 -10.99 -17.44
C TYR A 200 -19.98 -11.73 -16.26
N HIS A 201 -20.54 -11.02 -15.30
CA HIS A 201 -21.14 -11.61 -14.10
C HIS A 201 -22.63 -11.98 -14.28
N GLY A 202 -23.28 -11.58 -15.38
CA GLY A 202 -24.72 -11.76 -15.57
C GLY A 202 -25.58 -11.09 -14.49
N ARG A 203 -25.11 -10.00 -13.88
CA ARG A 203 -25.75 -9.28 -12.78
C ARG A 203 -26.20 -7.90 -13.19
N THR A 204 -27.38 -7.47 -12.71
CA THR A 204 -27.83 -6.09 -12.87
C THR A 204 -26.93 -5.15 -12.09
N ARG A 205 -26.43 -4.11 -12.76
CA ARG A 205 -25.64 -3.01 -12.18
C ARG A 205 -26.58 -1.85 -11.82
N LEU A 206 -26.21 -1.09 -10.80
CA LEU A 206 -26.97 0.09 -10.36
C LEU A 206 -26.11 1.36 -10.49
N THR A 207 -26.72 2.51 -10.74
CA THR A 207 -26.06 3.81 -10.68
C THR A 207 -25.50 4.10 -9.28
N CYS A 208 -24.53 5.01 -9.17
CA CYS A 208 -23.80 5.26 -7.93
C CYS A 208 -24.72 5.64 -6.77
N ARG A 209 -24.48 5.04 -5.61
CA ARG A 209 -25.23 5.26 -4.36
C ARG A 209 -24.50 6.11 -3.34
N LEU A 210 -23.37 6.73 -3.71
CA LEU A 210 -22.57 7.62 -2.87
C LEU A 210 -22.11 6.98 -1.54
N CYS A 211 -21.56 5.76 -1.59
CA CYS A 211 -21.21 4.99 -0.38
C CYS A 211 -19.72 5.07 0.04
N GLY A 212 -18.85 5.79 -0.68
CA GLY A 212 -17.43 5.95 -0.34
C GLY A 212 -16.58 4.67 -0.43
N GLU A 213 -17.06 3.63 -1.14
CA GLU A 213 -16.47 2.27 -1.07
C GLU A 213 -15.75 1.84 -2.35
N CYS A 214 -15.39 2.80 -3.22
CA CYS A 214 -14.86 2.45 -4.54
C CYS A 214 -13.54 1.67 -4.49
N ASP A 215 -12.65 2.00 -3.57
CA ASP A 215 -11.33 1.41 -3.38
C ASP A 215 -11.33 0.04 -2.71
N ILE A 216 -12.45 -0.37 -2.13
CA ILE A 216 -12.65 -1.69 -1.53
C ILE A 216 -13.61 -2.59 -2.33
N GLY A 217 -13.83 -2.26 -3.60
CA GLY A 217 -14.75 -2.95 -4.51
C GLY A 217 -16.18 -2.44 -4.44
N CYS A 218 -16.85 -2.34 -5.59
CA CYS A 218 -18.20 -1.78 -5.68
C CYS A 218 -19.28 -2.87 -5.66
N ASN A 219 -20.03 -3.00 -4.55
CA ASN A 219 -21.10 -3.97 -4.40
C ASN A 219 -22.34 -3.70 -5.28
N TYR A 220 -22.44 -2.52 -5.86
CA TYR A 220 -23.56 -2.10 -6.70
C TYR A 220 -23.25 -2.16 -8.20
N GLY A 221 -21.98 -2.39 -8.57
CA GLY A 221 -21.56 -2.38 -9.96
C GLY A 221 -21.63 -1.01 -10.63
N SER A 222 -21.77 0.07 -9.86
CA SER A 222 -21.78 1.46 -10.39
C SER A 222 -20.44 1.88 -10.97
N LYS A 223 -19.38 1.32 -10.42
CA LYS A 223 -18.00 1.50 -10.84
C LYS A 223 -17.78 0.73 -12.13
N ASN A 224 -17.30 1.42 -13.17
CA ASN A 224 -16.98 0.82 -14.47
C ASN A 224 -15.62 0.16 -14.41
N THR A 225 -15.56 -1.05 -13.84
CA THR A 225 -14.37 -1.89 -13.81
C THR A 225 -14.21 -2.64 -15.13
N LEU A 226 -13.01 -3.17 -15.36
CA LEU A 226 -12.67 -3.81 -16.63
C LEU A 226 -13.48 -5.09 -16.91
N ASP A 227 -13.92 -5.79 -15.87
CA ASP A 227 -14.81 -6.95 -15.97
C ASP A 227 -16.19 -6.61 -16.53
N TYR A 228 -16.69 -5.39 -16.27
CA TYR A 228 -17.94 -4.91 -16.90
C TYR A 228 -17.72 -4.29 -18.28
N THR A 229 -16.53 -3.88 -18.62
CA THR A 229 -16.22 -3.18 -19.86
C THR A 229 -15.40 -4.07 -20.80
N TYR A 230 -14.11 -3.89 -20.90
CA TYR A 230 -13.23 -4.58 -21.85
C TYR A 230 -13.30 -6.10 -21.76
N ILE A 231 -13.34 -6.69 -20.57
CA ILE A 231 -13.39 -8.16 -20.40
C ILE A 231 -14.74 -8.71 -20.86
N THR A 232 -15.86 -8.03 -20.53
CA THR A 232 -17.17 -8.39 -21.06
C THR A 232 -17.17 -8.39 -22.59
N HIS A 233 -16.59 -7.36 -23.22
CA HIS A 233 -16.52 -7.28 -24.66
C HIS A 233 -15.57 -8.33 -25.27
N ALA A 234 -14.43 -8.62 -24.63
CA ALA A 234 -13.51 -9.67 -25.04
C ALA A 234 -14.18 -11.06 -24.98
N MET A 235 -14.94 -11.34 -23.92
CA MET A 235 -15.74 -12.56 -23.78
C MET A 235 -16.75 -12.70 -24.94
N HIS A 236 -17.48 -11.64 -25.28
CA HIS A 236 -18.42 -11.66 -26.39
C HIS A 236 -17.73 -11.76 -27.78
N ALA A 237 -16.46 -11.34 -27.88
CA ALA A 237 -15.62 -11.54 -29.06
C ALA A 237 -14.95 -12.93 -29.11
N GLY A 238 -15.20 -13.81 -28.14
CA GLY A 238 -14.71 -15.20 -28.13
C GLY A 238 -13.38 -15.42 -27.44
N ALA A 239 -12.87 -14.46 -26.65
CA ALA A 239 -11.67 -14.67 -25.86
C ALA A 239 -11.89 -15.73 -24.76
N ASP A 240 -10.91 -16.62 -24.56
CA ASP A 240 -10.87 -17.59 -23.46
C ASP A 240 -10.29 -16.87 -22.23
N ILE A 241 -11.12 -16.65 -21.20
CA ILE A 241 -10.77 -15.92 -19.99
C ILE A 241 -10.68 -16.90 -18.82
N ARG A 242 -9.46 -17.12 -18.33
CA ARG A 242 -9.16 -18.05 -17.24
C ARG A 242 -8.75 -17.30 -15.99
N THR A 243 -9.55 -17.43 -14.94
CA THR A 243 -9.22 -16.89 -13.60
C THR A 243 -8.57 -17.96 -12.73
N ARG A 244 -7.89 -17.55 -11.62
CA ARG A 244 -7.14 -18.41 -10.72
C ARG A 244 -5.93 -19.10 -11.39
N CYS A 245 -5.49 -18.57 -12.53
CA CYS A 245 -4.37 -19.09 -13.33
C CYS A 245 -3.14 -18.21 -13.15
N GLU A 246 -2.22 -18.60 -12.28
CA GLU A 246 -1.01 -17.84 -11.98
C GLU A 246 0.14 -18.28 -12.88
N VAL A 247 0.58 -17.40 -13.77
CA VAL A 247 1.76 -17.64 -14.62
C VAL A 247 3.03 -17.60 -13.78
N ARG A 248 3.83 -18.64 -13.87
CA ARG A 248 5.08 -18.84 -13.12
C ARG A 248 6.34 -18.71 -13.97
N ALA A 249 6.26 -19.14 -15.24
CA ALA A 249 7.37 -19.09 -16.17
C ALA A 249 6.89 -19.00 -17.62
N PHE A 250 7.75 -18.53 -18.50
CA PHE A 250 7.56 -18.55 -19.94
C PHE A 250 8.92 -18.53 -20.66
N GLU A 251 8.94 -19.04 -21.89
CA GLU A 251 10.17 -19.15 -22.68
C GLU A 251 9.86 -19.10 -24.18
N PRO A 252 10.81 -18.64 -25.02
CA PRO A 252 10.71 -18.77 -26.47
C PRO A 252 10.70 -20.24 -26.89
N ARG A 253 9.97 -20.57 -27.94
CA ARG A 253 9.92 -21.94 -28.54
C ARG A 253 10.83 -22.06 -29.76
N GLU A 254 11.39 -23.23 -29.94
CA GLU A 254 12.00 -23.58 -31.21
C GLU A 254 10.95 -23.54 -32.34
N GLY A 255 11.19 -22.74 -33.35
CA GLY A 255 10.25 -22.54 -34.47
C GLY A 255 9.34 -21.31 -34.31
N GLY A 256 9.48 -20.55 -33.24
CA GLY A 256 8.77 -19.28 -32.99
C GLY A 256 7.65 -19.38 -31.97
N GLY A 257 7.22 -18.21 -31.51
CA GLY A 257 6.24 -18.08 -30.42
C GLY A 257 6.77 -18.47 -29.04
N TYR A 258 5.87 -18.65 -28.09
CA TYR A 258 6.20 -18.78 -26.67
C TYR A 258 5.48 -19.97 -26.04
N ALA A 259 6.11 -20.60 -25.04
CA ALA A 259 5.46 -21.50 -24.09
C ALA A 259 5.23 -20.79 -22.77
N ILE A 260 4.03 -20.90 -22.23
CA ILE A 260 3.60 -20.21 -21.01
C ILE A 260 3.18 -21.25 -19.98
N HIS A 261 3.81 -21.23 -18.81
CA HIS A 261 3.60 -22.17 -17.73
C HIS A 261 2.88 -21.50 -16.57
N TYR A 262 1.74 -22.05 -16.17
CA TYR A 262 0.92 -21.53 -15.09
C TYR A 262 0.48 -22.64 -14.14
N VAL A 263 0.00 -22.25 -12.98
CA VAL A 263 -0.67 -23.13 -12.00
C VAL A 263 -2.09 -22.64 -11.77
N GLU A 264 -2.98 -23.56 -11.38
CA GLU A 264 -4.37 -23.22 -11.05
C GLU A 264 -4.57 -23.27 -9.55
N HIS A 265 -5.17 -22.21 -8.99
CA HIS A 265 -5.58 -22.15 -7.60
C HIS A 265 -6.99 -22.72 -7.43
N ASP A 266 -7.10 -23.84 -6.69
CA ASP A 266 -8.38 -24.49 -6.45
C ASP A 266 -9.30 -23.58 -5.61
N PRO A 267 -10.56 -23.33 -6.06
CA PRO A 267 -11.55 -22.61 -5.25
C PRO A 267 -11.80 -23.22 -3.88
N GLU A 268 -11.70 -24.56 -3.74
CA GLU A 268 -11.90 -25.26 -2.48
C GLU A 268 -10.76 -25.03 -1.47
N SER A 269 -9.63 -24.51 -1.90
CA SER A 269 -8.50 -24.15 -1.03
C SER A 269 -8.68 -22.82 -0.30
N GLU A 270 -9.73 -22.03 -0.62
CA GLU A 270 -9.97 -20.76 0.08
C GLU A 270 -10.21 -20.98 1.57
N GLY A 271 -9.48 -20.23 2.41
CA GLY A 271 -9.52 -20.36 3.87
C GLY A 271 -8.61 -21.45 4.44
N THR A 272 -7.91 -22.22 3.60
CA THR A 272 -7.00 -23.29 4.02
C THR A 272 -5.59 -23.04 3.52
N PRO A 273 -4.56 -23.00 4.38
CA PRO A 273 -3.17 -22.89 3.96
C PRO A 273 -2.80 -23.98 2.96
N THR A 274 -2.17 -23.60 1.85
CA THR A 274 -1.88 -24.49 0.72
C THR A 274 -0.43 -24.32 0.27
N ASP A 275 0.30 -25.43 0.09
CA ASP A 275 1.61 -25.38 -0.55
C ASP A 275 1.47 -25.06 -2.05
N THR A 276 1.59 -23.78 -2.38
CA THR A 276 1.44 -23.33 -3.76
C THR A 276 2.62 -23.73 -4.65
N SER A 277 3.75 -24.17 -4.09
CA SER A 277 4.90 -24.65 -4.86
C SER A 277 4.66 -26.06 -5.44
N ALA A 278 3.79 -26.84 -4.80
CA ALA A 278 3.42 -28.19 -5.21
C ALA A 278 2.27 -28.27 -6.22
N LEU A 279 1.66 -27.12 -6.60
CA LEU A 279 0.57 -27.08 -7.57
C LEU A 279 1.01 -27.60 -8.94
N GLU A 280 0.10 -28.36 -9.61
CA GLU A 280 0.34 -28.89 -10.94
C GLU A 280 0.60 -27.78 -11.94
N ARG A 281 1.65 -27.95 -12.75
CA ARG A 281 2.03 -26.99 -13.80
C ARG A 281 1.31 -27.33 -15.11
N HIS A 282 0.55 -26.37 -15.61
CA HIS A 282 -0.10 -26.40 -16.93
C HIS A 282 0.71 -25.59 -17.93
N THR A 283 0.55 -25.92 -19.21
CA THR A 283 1.26 -25.22 -20.30
C THR A 283 0.31 -24.92 -21.44
N VAL A 284 0.33 -23.67 -21.91
CA VAL A 284 -0.25 -23.23 -23.16
C VAL A 284 0.84 -22.64 -24.04
N THR A 285 0.61 -22.59 -25.34
CA THR A 285 1.55 -22.00 -26.31
C THR A 285 0.87 -20.91 -27.12
N ALA A 286 1.65 -19.93 -27.58
CA ALA A 286 1.13 -18.84 -28.40
C ALA A 286 2.15 -18.33 -29.41
N ASP A 287 1.65 -17.72 -30.49
CA ASP A 287 2.51 -17.00 -31.45
C ASP A 287 2.99 -15.68 -30.84
N LYS A 288 2.13 -15.00 -30.06
CA LYS A 288 2.47 -13.77 -29.34
C LYS A 288 2.14 -13.91 -27.85
N LEU A 289 3.00 -13.30 -27.02
CA LEU A 289 2.82 -13.21 -25.58
C LEU A 289 2.78 -11.75 -25.15
N ILE A 290 1.70 -11.35 -24.46
CA ILE A 290 1.53 -10.01 -23.88
C ILE A 290 1.60 -10.12 -22.36
N LEU A 291 2.63 -9.52 -21.77
CA LEU A 291 2.78 -9.41 -20.32
C LEU A 291 2.07 -8.16 -19.83
N SER A 292 1.10 -8.34 -18.94
CA SER A 292 0.27 -7.29 -18.35
C SER A 292 -0.08 -7.59 -16.88
N ALA A 293 0.88 -8.20 -16.17
CA ALA A 293 0.74 -8.61 -14.77
C ALA A 293 0.90 -7.44 -13.77
N GLY A 294 0.86 -6.20 -14.27
CA GLY A 294 1.14 -4.97 -13.54
C GLY A 294 2.64 -4.72 -13.39
N THR A 295 3.01 -3.49 -13.08
CA THR A 295 4.41 -3.02 -13.03
C THR A 295 5.34 -3.99 -12.28
N LEU A 296 4.96 -4.37 -11.05
CA LEU A 296 5.76 -5.25 -10.22
C LEU A 296 5.73 -6.70 -10.74
N GLY A 297 4.55 -7.20 -11.09
CA GLY A 297 4.39 -8.58 -11.57
C GLY A 297 5.09 -8.84 -12.90
N THR A 298 4.94 -7.94 -13.87
CA THR A 298 5.59 -8.06 -15.19
C THR A 298 7.11 -7.99 -15.08
N THR A 299 7.62 -6.98 -14.34
CA THR A 299 9.07 -6.84 -14.15
C THR A 299 9.64 -8.04 -13.39
N TYR A 300 8.96 -8.51 -12.32
CA TYR A 300 9.37 -9.72 -11.60
C TYR A 300 9.41 -10.95 -12.49
N LEU A 301 8.37 -11.17 -13.32
CA LEU A 301 8.33 -12.31 -14.25
C LEU A 301 9.47 -12.28 -15.29
N LEU A 302 9.78 -11.11 -15.87
CA LEU A 302 10.89 -10.96 -16.80
C LEU A 302 12.25 -11.17 -16.13
N LEU A 303 12.46 -10.60 -14.94
CA LEU A 303 13.70 -10.80 -14.18
C LEU A 303 13.88 -12.28 -13.81
N LYS A 304 12.81 -12.94 -13.35
CA LYS A 304 12.85 -14.36 -12.97
C LYS A 304 13.13 -15.31 -14.13
N ASN A 305 12.63 -14.98 -15.33
CA ASN A 305 12.81 -15.78 -16.53
C ASN A 305 13.99 -15.29 -17.39
N ARG A 306 14.84 -14.38 -16.91
CA ARG A 306 15.93 -13.77 -17.67
C ARG A 306 16.85 -14.77 -18.34
N ALA A 307 17.05 -15.95 -17.76
CA ALA A 307 17.89 -17.00 -18.34
C ALA A 307 17.37 -17.51 -19.71
N ALA A 308 16.05 -17.48 -19.93
CA ALA A 308 15.42 -17.80 -21.21
C ALA A 308 15.50 -16.64 -22.23
N PHE A 309 15.89 -15.44 -21.78
CA PHE A 309 15.94 -14.20 -22.56
C PHE A 309 17.33 -13.54 -22.45
N PRO A 310 18.42 -14.18 -22.91
CA PRO A 310 19.80 -13.71 -22.70
C PRO A 310 20.09 -12.33 -23.34
N ASN A 311 19.34 -11.95 -24.39
CA ASN A 311 19.51 -10.67 -25.08
C ASN A 311 18.47 -9.61 -24.64
N ILE A 312 17.85 -9.78 -23.48
CA ILE A 312 16.94 -8.76 -22.96
C ILE A 312 17.73 -7.51 -22.56
N SER A 313 17.14 -6.35 -22.81
CA SER A 313 17.75 -5.05 -22.54
C SER A 313 18.32 -4.93 -21.12
N PRO A 314 19.49 -4.29 -20.93
CA PRO A 314 20.04 -3.95 -19.62
C PRO A 314 19.18 -2.94 -18.86
N ALA A 315 18.26 -2.23 -19.53
CA ALA A 315 17.30 -1.32 -18.90
C ALA A 315 16.21 -2.03 -18.10
N LEU A 316 16.13 -3.38 -18.16
CA LEU A 316 15.17 -4.15 -17.35
C LEU A 316 15.40 -3.93 -15.86
N GLY A 317 14.33 -3.53 -15.17
CA GLY A 317 14.32 -3.18 -13.76
C GLY A 317 14.53 -1.69 -13.48
N THR A 318 14.90 -0.88 -14.47
CA THR A 318 15.18 0.55 -14.25
C THR A 318 13.91 1.43 -14.32
N ARG A 319 14.04 2.70 -13.96
CA ARG A 319 13.00 3.73 -14.05
C ARG A 319 11.77 3.46 -13.16
N PHE A 320 11.93 2.75 -12.06
CA PHE A 320 10.84 2.59 -11.11
C PHE A 320 10.53 3.91 -10.40
N GLY A 321 9.23 4.22 -10.27
CA GLY A 321 8.68 5.31 -9.49
C GLY A 321 7.29 4.98 -8.95
N GLY A 322 6.84 5.73 -7.95
CA GLY A 322 5.53 5.59 -7.34
C GLY A 322 4.49 6.56 -7.87
N ASN A 323 4.75 7.22 -9.03
CA ASN A 323 3.91 8.29 -9.57
C ASN A 323 3.66 9.41 -8.55
N GLY A 324 4.59 9.61 -7.62
CA GLY A 324 4.50 10.66 -6.61
C GLY A 324 3.40 10.50 -5.57
N ASP A 325 2.88 9.31 -5.38
CA ASP A 325 1.79 9.06 -4.44
C ASP A 325 2.14 9.49 -3.02
N LEU A 326 1.28 10.32 -2.44
CA LEU A 326 1.35 10.72 -1.05
C LEU A 326 -0.05 10.92 -0.47
N LEU A 327 -0.42 10.05 0.47
CA LEU A 327 -1.66 10.20 1.23
C LEU A 327 -1.39 11.02 2.50
N THR A 328 -2.14 12.11 2.67
CA THR A 328 -2.14 12.97 3.85
C THR A 328 -3.58 13.20 4.32
N PHE A 329 -3.77 13.91 5.43
CA PHE A 329 -5.11 14.09 6.00
C PHE A 329 -5.31 15.52 6.51
N ALA A 330 -6.54 16.04 6.34
CA ALA A 330 -7.09 17.12 7.14
C ALA A 330 -7.97 16.50 8.23
N ARG A 331 -7.76 16.87 9.50
CA ARG A 331 -8.53 16.38 10.62
C ARG A 331 -9.08 17.53 11.48
N ASN A 332 -10.10 17.24 12.28
CA ASN A 332 -10.73 18.23 13.13
C ASN A 332 -11.17 19.48 12.38
N CYS A 333 -11.63 19.33 11.14
CA CYS A 333 -12.11 20.44 10.33
C CYS A 333 -13.32 21.08 11.00
N ARG A 334 -13.27 22.41 11.17
CA ARG A 334 -14.30 23.20 11.83
C ARG A 334 -14.60 24.42 10.99
N ARG A 335 -15.86 24.84 10.95
CA ARG A 335 -16.33 26.06 10.30
C ARG A 335 -17.03 26.98 11.32
N GLU A 336 -17.21 28.24 10.94
CA GLU A 336 -18.02 29.16 11.71
C GLU A 336 -19.51 28.86 11.47
N GLY A 337 -20.23 28.59 12.55
CA GLY A 337 -21.67 28.38 12.54
C GLY A 337 -22.46 29.69 12.48
N PRO A 338 -23.80 29.62 12.29
CA PRO A 338 -24.65 30.79 12.22
C PRO A 338 -24.61 31.67 13.48
N ASP A 339 -24.23 31.13 14.61
CA ASP A 339 -24.10 31.85 15.89
C ASP A 339 -22.68 32.39 16.14
N GLY A 340 -21.79 32.33 15.17
CA GLY A 340 -20.40 32.77 15.26
C GLY A 340 -19.48 31.83 16.05
N LYS A 341 -19.97 30.67 16.48
CA LYS A 341 -19.14 29.66 17.13
C LYS A 341 -18.54 28.70 16.13
N ARG A 342 -17.35 28.18 16.44
CA ARG A 342 -16.72 27.13 15.62
C ARG A 342 -17.38 25.78 15.91
N GLU A 343 -18.07 25.23 14.91
CA GLU A 343 -18.68 23.89 14.94
C GLU A 343 -17.89 22.90 14.08
N PRO A 344 -18.01 21.57 14.30
CA PRO A 344 -17.45 20.58 13.41
C PRO A 344 -17.94 20.78 11.97
N TYR A 345 -17.01 20.82 11.02
CA TYR A 345 -17.38 20.84 9.59
C TYR A 345 -17.64 19.40 9.13
N ARG A 346 -18.91 19.04 8.97
CA ARG A 346 -19.32 17.69 8.54
C ARG A 346 -19.04 17.51 7.05
N LEU A 347 -17.82 17.07 6.74
CA LEU A 347 -17.36 16.83 5.37
C LEU A 347 -17.98 15.57 4.75
N ASN A 348 -18.38 14.60 5.60
CA ASN A 348 -19.06 13.36 5.21
C ASN A 348 -18.33 12.63 4.08
N ALA A 349 -17.02 12.38 4.26
CA ALA A 349 -16.15 11.77 3.25
C ALA A 349 -16.61 10.37 2.79
N ALA A 350 -17.52 9.72 3.53
CA ALA A 350 -18.16 8.46 3.15
C ALA A 350 -19.39 8.63 2.24
N GLN A 351 -19.88 9.85 2.00
CA GLN A 351 -21.12 10.11 1.25
C GLN A 351 -20.85 10.64 -0.17
N SER A 352 -19.99 9.94 -0.92
CA SER A 352 -19.65 10.24 -2.32
C SER A 352 -18.91 9.05 -2.93
N PRO A 353 -18.58 9.03 -4.24
CA PRO A 353 -17.41 8.27 -4.70
C PRO A 353 -16.16 8.68 -3.94
N VAL A 354 -15.17 7.77 -3.85
CA VAL A 354 -13.94 8.04 -3.09
C VAL A 354 -13.28 9.34 -3.53
N ILE A 355 -13.13 9.58 -4.83
CA ILE A 355 -12.65 10.86 -5.36
C ILE A 355 -13.75 11.50 -6.21
N THR A 356 -13.96 12.81 -6.05
CA THR A 356 -14.94 13.59 -6.81
C THR A 356 -14.30 14.78 -7.52
N SER A 357 -13.22 15.35 -6.98
CA SER A 357 -12.57 16.53 -7.52
C SER A 357 -11.05 16.51 -7.32
N ALA A 358 -10.37 17.40 -8.03
CA ALA A 358 -8.93 17.55 -7.97
C ALA A 358 -8.52 19.04 -8.01
N ILE A 359 -7.40 19.32 -7.36
CA ILE A 359 -6.63 20.57 -7.53
C ILE A 359 -5.43 20.22 -8.40
N ARG A 360 -5.19 20.98 -9.46
CA ARG A 360 -4.00 20.87 -10.29
C ARG A 360 -2.97 21.89 -9.85
N ILE A 361 -1.77 21.43 -9.54
CA ILE A 361 -0.61 22.29 -9.28
C ILE A 361 0.31 22.22 -10.50
N PRO A 362 0.49 23.34 -11.22
CA PRO A 362 1.25 23.37 -12.45
C PRO A 362 2.70 22.91 -12.27
N ASP A 363 3.22 22.26 -13.32
CA ASP A 363 4.61 21.84 -13.42
C ASP A 363 5.50 23.00 -13.91
N GLU A 364 6.78 22.97 -13.59
CA GLU A 364 7.77 23.91 -14.14
C GLU A 364 7.83 23.90 -15.67
N LEU A 365 7.49 22.76 -16.30
CA LEU A 365 7.42 22.60 -17.75
C LEU A 365 6.21 23.32 -18.37
N ASP A 366 5.20 23.68 -17.59
CA ASP A 366 4.01 24.42 -18.05
C ASP A 366 3.78 25.74 -17.31
N GLY A 367 4.85 26.30 -16.74
CA GLY A 367 4.88 27.63 -16.15
C GLY A 367 4.62 27.69 -14.64
N GLY A 368 4.58 26.54 -13.97
CA GLY A 368 4.56 26.45 -12.52
C GLY A 368 5.94 26.55 -11.87
N GLU A 369 5.97 26.43 -10.57
CA GLU A 369 7.21 26.36 -9.78
C GLU A 369 7.49 24.92 -9.37
N GLY A 370 8.58 24.32 -9.89
CA GLY A 370 8.98 22.95 -9.59
C GLY A 370 8.02 21.89 -10.16
N ARG A 371 8.11 20.65 -9.66
CA ARG A 371 7.36 19.50 -10.20
C ARG A 371 5.87 19.57 -9.94
N GLY A 372 5.08 19.38 -10.99
CA GLY A 372 3.63 19.39 -10.96
C GLY A 372 3.01 18.16 -10.30
N PHE A 373 1.79 18.36 -9.79
CA PHE A 373 1.01 17.27 -9.20
C PHE A 373 -0.48 17.61 -9.15
N TYR A 374 -1.27 16.57 -8.90
CA TYR A 374 -2.68 16.67 -8.59
C TYR A 374 -2.89 16.33 -7.12
N LEU A 375 -3.71 17.12 -6.42
CA LEU A 375 -4.21 16.81 -5.09
C LEU A 375 -5.70 16.50 -5.20
N GLN A 376 -6.14 15.37 -4.67
CA GLN A 376 -7.52 14.88 -4.83
C GLN A 376 -8.22 14.75 -3.47
N ASP A 377 -9.53 15.08 -3.44
CA ASP A 377 -10.41 14.96 -2.30
C ASP A 377 -10.82 13.48 -2.09
N ALA A 378 -10.00 12.70 -1.41
CA ALA A 378 -10.31 11.30 -1.20
C ALA A 378 -11.49 11.10 -0.22
N GLY A 379 -12.11 9.94 -0.29
CA GLY A 379 -13.16 9.49 0.61
C GLY A 379 -12.72 8.28 1.42
N GLN A 380 -13.62 7.79 2.24
CA GLN A 380 -13.39 6.59 3.04
C GLN A 380 -14.70 5.83 3.24
N PRO A 381 -14.68 4.50 3.38
CA PRO A 381 -15.86 3.73 3.75
C PRO A 381 -16.42 4.14 5.11
N GLU A 382 -17.72 4.05 5.29
CA GLU A 382 -18.40 4.48 6.52
C GLU A 382 -17.87 3.75 7.78
N PHE A 383 -17.56 2.46 7.68
CA PHE A 383 -17.01 1.70 8.81
C PHE A 383 -15.62 2.21 9.25
N VAL A 384 -14.83 2.83 8.37
CA VAL A 384 -13.57 3.50 8.71
C VAL A 384 -13.86 4.76 9.52
N SER A 385 -14.91 5.50 9.18
CA SER A 385 -15.37 6.66 9.97
C SER A 385 -15.74 6.24 11.40
N TRP A 386 -16.41 5.12 11.57
CA TRP A 386 -16.71 4.53 12.87
C TRP A 386 -15.46 4.16 13.66
N MET A 387 -14.47 3.52 13.01
CA MET A 387 -13.20 3.19 13.66
C MET A 387 -12.44 4.43 14.11
N LEU A 388 -12.37 5.48 13.27
CA LEU A 388 -11.74 6.74 13.63
C LEU A 388 -12.41 7.39 14.83
N GLN A 389 -13.74 7.38 14.90
CA GLN A 389 -14.49 7.92 16.04
C GLN A 389 -14.25 7.14 17.32
N LEU A 390 -14.21 5.81 17.26
CA LEU A 390 -13.89 4.95 18.42
C LEU A 390 -12.46 5.17 18.92
N LEU A 391 -11.49 5.34 18.03
CA LEU A 391 -10.09 5.61 18.41
C LEU A 391 -9.90 7.00 19.02
N ALA A 392 -10.76 7.97 18.70
CA ALA A 392 -10.72 9.33 19.21
C ALA A 392 -11.52 9.49 20.52
N ALA A 393 -12.31 8.49 20.90
CA ALA A 393 -13.19 8.55 22.06
C ALA A 393 -12.44 8.71 23.38
N PRO A 394 -12.98 9.48 24.35
CA PRO A 394 -12.38 9.63 25.68
C PRO A 394 -12.30 8.30 26.43
N LYS A 395 -11.39 8.20 27.42
CA LYS A 395 -11.21 6.99 28.27
C LYS A 395 -12.50 6.40 28.84
N SER A 396 -13.55 7.20 29.02
CA SER A 396 -14.89 6.75 29.47
C SER A 396 -15.56 5.75 28.50
N LEU A 397 -15.12 5.67 27.26
CA LEU A 397 -15.58 4.64 26.32
C LEU A 397 -14.84 3.30 26.51
N ILE A 398 -13.65 3.33 27.07
CA ILE A 398 -12.88 2.13 27.42
C ILE A 398 -13.64 1.35 28.50
N ASP A 399 -14.33 2.06 29.40
CA ASP A 399 -15.18 1.47 30.42
C ASP A 399 -16.45 0.77 29.86
N LEU A 400 -16.76 0.98 28.57
CA LEU A 400 -17.89 0.36 27.86
C LEU A 400 -17.46 -0.78 26.94
N LEU A 401 -16.15 -1.03 26.80
CA LEU A 401 -15.63 -2.17 26.01
C LEU A 401 -16.16 -3.54 26.46
N PRO A 402 -16.48 -3.80 27.75
CA PRO A 402 -17.12 -5.05 28.15
C PRO A 402 -18.51 -5.26 27.54
N ASP A 403 -19.23 -4.19 27.19
CA ASP A 403 -20.57 -4.26 26.57
C ASP A 403 -20.52 -4.25 25.01
N LEU A 404 -19.37 -3.95 24.42
CA LEU A 404 -19.16 -3.96 22.96
C LEU A 404 -19.48 -5.31 22.30
N PRO A 405 -19.11 -6.48 22.83
CA PRO A 405 -19.50 -7.77 22.26
C PRO A 405 -21.02 -7.97 22.28
N ARG A 406 -21.70 -7.45 23.30
CA ARG A 406 -23.16 -7.51 23.43
C ARG A 406 -23.83 -6.51 22.48
N LEU A 407 -23.29 -5.31 22.32
CA LEU A 407 -23.69 -4.31 21.35
C LEU A 407 -23.44 -4.80 19.91
N ALA A 408 -22.28 -5.37 19.61
CA ALA A 408 -21.94 -5.95 18.32
C ALA A 408 -22.81 -7.19 18.03
N GLY A 409 -23.08 -8.03 19.02
CA GLY A 409 -23.98 -9.17 18.90
C GLY A 409 -25.42 -8.77 18.56
N ASN A 410 -25.90 -7.68 19.17
CA ASN A 410 -27.23 -7.12 18.89
C ASN A 410 -27.29 -6.47 17.51
N PHE A 411 -26.24 -5.76 17.11
CA PHE A 411 -26.09 -5.15 15.77
C PHE A 411 -26.02 -6.22 14.66
N LEU A 412 -25.35 -7.34 14.93
CA LEU A 412 -25.24 -8.47 13.98
C LEU A 412 -26.49 -9.36 13.93
N SER A 413 -27.34 -9.35 14.97
CA SER A 413 -28.51 -10.23 15.06
C SER A 413 -29.81 -9.62 14.54
N HIS A 414 -29.80 -8.40 13.99
CA HIS A 414 -31.00 -7.69 13.47
C HIS A 414 -32.18 -7.65 14.46
N LYS A 415 -31.92 -7.65 15.74
CA LYS A 415 -32.95 -7.41 16.75
C LYS A 415 -33.10 -5.91 16.95
N ASP A 416 -34.30 -5.44 16.75
CA ASP A 416 -34.75 -4.08 17.01
C ASP A 416 -34.61 -3.79 18.52
N THR A 417 -33.41 -3.37 18.93
CA THR A 417 -33.15 -2.89 20.27
C THR A 417 -32.82 -1.40 20.14
N ASP A 418 -33.64 -0.56 20.70
CA ASP A 418 -33.45 0.90 20.73
C ASP A 418 -32.24 1.27 21.62
N ILE A 419 -31.06 1.23 20.99
CA ILE A 419 -29.77 1.67 21.58
C ILE A 419 -29.26 2.93 20.90
N GLY A 420 -30.03 3.48 19.97
CA GLY A 420 -29.64 4.63 19.14
C GLY A 420 -29.28 5.86 19.97
N ASP A 421 -30.08 6.17 20.98
CA ASP A 421 -29.87 7.33 21.85
C ASP A 421 -28.59 7.16 22.70
N GLN A 422 -28.37 5.96 23.26
CA GLN A 422 -27.19 5.66 24.07
C GLN A 422 -25.89 5.69 23.23
N VAL A 423 -25.92 5.15 22.01
CA VAL A 423 -24.80 5.19 21.08
C VAL A 423 -24.56 6.63 20.59
N SER A 424 -25.61 7.40 20.35
CA SER A 424 -25.51 8.81 19.92
C SER A 424 -24.92 9.69 21.01
N GLU A 425 -25.34 9.52 22.27
CA GLU A 425 -24.82 10.25 23.42
C GLU A 425 -23.32 9.92 23.68
N LEU A 426 -22.94 8.66 23.44
CA LEU A 426 -21.57 8.17 23.57
C LEU A 426 -20.63 8.70 22.49
N LEU A 427 -21.10 8.82 21.24
CA LEU A 427 -20.30 9.29 20.11
C LEU A 427 -20.15 10.83 20.09
N GLY A 428 -20.95 11.54 20.90
CA GLY A 428 -20.94 12.99 20.97
C GLY A 428 -21.26 13.63 19.62
N ASP A 429 -20.53 14.69 19.25
CA ASP A 429 -20.76 15.42 18.00
C ASP A 429 -20.15 14.74 16.74
N CYS A 430 -19.53 13.57 16.88
CA CYS A 430 -18.81 12.85 15.83
C CYS A 430 -17.79 13.73 15.08
N GLY A 431 -17.26 14.75 15.74
CA GLY A 431 -16.42 15.76 15.11
C GLY A 431 -15.14 15.21 14.49
N GLU A 432 -14.55 14.18 15.09
CA GLU A 432 -13.31 13.58 14.61
C GLU A 432 -13.51 12.86 13.26
N SER A 433 -14.54 12.04 13.12
CA SER A 433 -14.83 11.33 11.87
C SER A 433 -15.50 12.21 10.82
N ALA A 434 -16.43 13.06 11.23
CA ALA A 434 -17.16 13.95 10.33
C ALA A 434 -16.28 15.06 9.76
N GLY A 435 -15.31 15.54 10.51
CA GLY A 435 -14.34 16.58 10.12
C GLY A 435 -13.02 16.03 9.60
N PHE A 436 -12.99 14.78 9.09
CA PHE A 436 -11.80 14.11 8.55
C PHE A 436 -11.88 14.01 7.03
N LEU A 437 -10.81 14.39 6.36
CA LEU A 437 -10.69 14.31 4.90
C LEU A 437 -9.32 13.77 4.49
N PRO A 438 -9.24 12.59 3.86
CA PRO A 438 -8.02 12.15 3.21
C PRO A 438 -7.72 13.01 1.98
N LEU A 439 -6.45 13.34 1.76
CA LEU A 439 -5.94 14.09 0.63
C LEU A 439 -4.89 13.25 -0.08
N LEU A 440 -5.14 12.91 -1.34
CA LEU A 440 -4.23 12.09 -2.14
C LEU A 440 -3.49 12.96 -3.15
N GLY A 441 -2.18 13.14 -2.92
CA GLY A 441 -1.27 13.76 -3.88
C GLY A 441 -0.69 12.72 -4.83
N MET A 442 -0.56 13.06 -6.13
CA MET A 442 0.14 12.26 -7.14
C MET A 442 0.67 13.17 -8.23
N GLY A 443 1.85 12.87 -8.73
CA GLY A 443 2.48 13.77 -9.69
C GLY A 443 3.84 13.29 -10.18
N ARG A 444 4.64 14.21 -10.64
CA ARG A 444 5.88 13.95 -11.30
C ARG A 444 7.04 13.78 -10.33
N ASP A 445 7.11 12.59 -9.66
CA ASP A 445 8.30 12.15 -8.92
C ASP A 445 9.48 11.83 -9.86
N VAL A 446 10.63 11.50 -9.30
CA VAL A 446 11.82 11.10 -10.08
C VAL A 446 11.85 9.57 -10.18
N PRO A 447 11.86 8.99 -11.39
CA PRO A 447 11.86 7.53 -11.59
C PRO A 447 13.28 6.96 -11.45
N GLU A 448 13.91 7.15 -10.29
CA GLU A 448 15.29 6.71 -10.01
C GLU A 448 15.38 5.27 -9.49
N GLY A 449 14.24 4.64 -9.19
CA GLY A 449 14.21 3.32 -8.58
C GLY A 449 14.71 2.21 -9.51
N VAL A 450 15.35 1.22 -8.91
CA VAL A 450 15.85 0.03 -9.60
C VAL A 450 15.26 -1.22 -8.97
N MET A 451 14.63 -2.05 -9.80
CA MET A 451 14.10 -3.36 -9.44
C MET A 451 15.10 -4.46 -9.78
N SER A 452 15.32 -5.39 -8.88
CA SER A 452 16.21 -6.53 -9.07
C SER A 452 15.67 -7.77 -8.38
N LEU A 453 16.29 -8.92 -8.62
CA LEU A 453 16.02 -10.12 -7.83
C LEU A 453 17.04 -10.24 -6.70
N GLN A 454 16.53 -10.44 -5.48
CA GLN A 454 17.33 -10.81 -4.32
C GLN A 454 16.68 -12.04 -3.69
N ASP A 455 17.45 -13.09 -3.51
CA ASP A 455 17.00 -14.37 -2.93
C ASP A 455 15.71 -14.94 -3.58
N GLY A 456 15.59 -14.73 -4.90
CA GLY A 456 14.42 -15.18 -5.68
C GLY A 456 13.17 -14.29 -5.56
N GLY A 457 13.18 -13.29 -4.67
CA GLY A 457 12.16 -12.26 -4.52
C GLY A 457 12.47 -10.99 -5.30
N LEU A 458 11.45 -10.15 -5.52
CA LEU A 458 11.64 -8.82 -6.09
C LEU A 458 12.13 -7.86 -5.01
N ALA A 459 13.20 -7.12 -5.29
CA ALA A 459 13.73 -6.04 -4.47
C ALA A 459 13.67 -4.73 -5.25
N ILE A 460 13.48 -3.62 -4.54
CA ILE A 460 13.46 -2.26 -5.13
C ILE A 460 14.38 -1.36 -4.31
N ASP A 461 15.38 -0.78 -4.98
CA ASP A 461 16.17 0.32 -4.43
C ASP A 461 15.51 1.65 -4.83
N TRP A 462 14.77 2.23 -3.91
CA TRP A 462 14.11 3.53 -4.06
C TRP A 462 13.91 4.18 -2.69
N ARG A 463 14.09 5.50 -2.61
CA ARG A 463 13.99 6.23 -1.33
C ARG A 463 13.28 7.57 -1.49
N LYS A 464 12.30 7.86 -0.62
CA LYS A 464 11.58 9.15 -0.61
C LYS A 464 12.50 10.37 -0.38
N ASN A 465 13.64 10.18 0.30
CA ASN A 465 14.65 11.23 0.57
C ASN A 465 15.72 11.31 -0.53
N GLY A 466 15.56 10.55 -1.63
CA GLY A 466 16.36 10.63 -2.85
C GLY A 466 16.02 11.87 -3.68
N ALA A 467 16.06 11.73 -4.99
CA ALA A 467 15.80 12.83 -5.93
C ALA A 467 14.35 13.37 -5.85
N SER A 468 13.38 12.60 -5.34
CA SER A 468 11.99 13.01 -5.16
C SER A 468 11.69 13.80 -3.89
N LYS A 469 12.68 14.09 -3.03
CA LYS A 469 12.46 14.72 -1.72
C LYS A 469 11.73 16.07 -1.82
N GLU A 470 12.18 16.95 -2.69
CA GLU A 470 11.61 18.29 -2.86
C GLU A 470 10.16 18.22 -3.36
N TYR A 471 9.87 17.28 -4.25
CA TYR A 471 8.52 17.00 -4.72
C TYR A 471 7.58 16.66 -3.54
N PHE A 472 7.94 15.70 -2.70
CA PHE A 472 7.11 15.29 -1.57
C PHE A 472 6.93 16.41 -0.53
N GLU A 473 7.96 17.21 -0.26
CA GLU A 473 7.83 18.36 0.64
C GLU A 473 6.87 19.43 0.07
N ARG A 474 6.87 19.62 -1.25
CA ARG A 474 5.93 20.50 -1.92
C ARG A 474 4.48 20.00 -1.81
N VAL A 475 4.23 18.71 -2.08
CA VAL A 475 2.90 18.10 -1.90
C VAL A 475 2.41 18.29 -0.46
N ARG A 476 3.25 18.02 0.54
CA ARG A 476 2.91 18.22 1.96
C ARG A 476 2.60 19.68 2.31
N ALA A 477 3.35 20.62 1.74
CA ALA A 477 3.13 22.04 1.98
C ALA A 477 1.76 22.51 1.45
N ILE A 478 1.41 22.13 0.24
CA ILE A 478 0.10 22.47 -0.37
C ILE A 478 -1.04 21.73 0.35
N SER A 479 -0.86 20.45 0.69
CA SER A 479 -1.85 19.69 1.46
C SER A 479 -2.13 20.33 2.83
N ARG A 480 -1.10 20.90 3.47
CA ARG A 480 -1.25 21.64 4.73
C ARG A 480 -2.06 22.92 4.54
N GLN A 481 -1.76 23.70 3.50
CA GLN A 481 -2.53 24.92 3.19
C GLN A 481 -4.00 24.58 2.94
N VAL A 482 -4.29 23.54 2.15
CA VAL A 482 -5.66 23.09 1.89
C VAL A 482 -6.35 22.63 3.18
N ALA A 483 -5.67 21.86 4.04
CA ALA A 483 -6.23 21.42 5.30
C ALA A 483 -6.56 22.59 6.24
N GLU A 484 -5.68 23.58 6.33
CA GLU A 484 -5.88 24.82 7.13
C GLU A 484 -7.02 25.65 6.57
N GLU A 485 -7.15 25.80 5.24
CA GLU A 485 -8.21 26.55 4.59
C GLU A 485 -9.59 25.90 4.79
N ILE A 486 -9.67 24.57 4.82
CA ILE A 486 -10.89 23.84 5.20
C ILE A 486 -11.23 24.02 6.70
N GLY A 487 -10.35 24.64 7.48
CA GLY A 487 -10.49 24.86 8.91
C GLY A 487 -10.04 23.67 9.77
N GLY A 488 -9.23 22.78 9.21
CA GLY A 488 -8.67 21.58 9.84
C GLY A 488 -7.21 21.72 10.26
N THR A 489 -6.67 20.62 10.74
CA THR A 489 -5.24 20.45 11.05
C THR A 489 -4.67 19.41 10.13
N PHE A 490 -3.54 19.72 9.49
CA PHE A 490 -2.81 18.79 8.64
C PHE A 490 -2.22 17.63 9.47
N LEU A 491 -2.31 16.42 8.92
CA LEU A 491 -1.71 15.22 9.48
C LEU A 491 -1.02 14.43 8.36
N ASP A 492 0.25 14.14 8.55
CA ASP A 492 0.98 13.20 7.69
C ASP A 492 0.44 11.78 7.86
N ASN A 493 0.52 10.97 6.82
CA ASN A 493 0.34 9.53 6.97
C ASN A 493 1.38 8.98 7.97
N PRO A 494 0.98 8.20 8.97
CA PRO A 494 1.91 7.65 9.97
C PRO A 494 3.14 6.95 9.39
N ILE A 495 3.01 6.26 8.25
CA ILE A 495 4.14 5.60 7.58
C ILE A 495 5.18 6.59 7.03
N TRP A 496 4.81 7.85 6.76
CA TRP A 496 5.75 8.90 6.40
C TRP A 496 6.82 9.12 7.47
N LEU A 497 6.45 9.03 8.75
CA LEU A 497 7.37 9.14 9.88
C LEU A 497 8.40 8.01 9.91
N LEU A 498 8.08 6.86 9.30
CA LEU A 498 8.94 5.70 9.16
C LEU A 498 9.85 5.77 7.92
N SER A 499 9.92 6.93 7.28
CA SER A 499 10.62 7.12 6.00
C SER A 499 10.11 6.23 4.87
N ARG A 500 8.83 5.86 4.89
CA ARG A 500 8.16 5.03 3.89
C ARG A 500 7.05 5.80 3.19
N VAL A 501 6.75 5.38 1.98
CA VAL A 501 5.61 5.85 1.17
C VAL A 501 4.78 4.63 0.76
N VAL A 502 3.46 4.79 0.65
CA VAL A 502 2.61 3.78 0.00
C VAL A 502 2.24 4.29 -1.37
N THR A 503 2.44 3.46 -2.40
CA THR A 503 1.95 3.73 -3.75
C THR A 503 0.90 2.70 -4.17
N VAL A 504 -0.11 3.18 -4.90
CA VAL A 504 -1.06 2.37 -5.68
C VAL A 504 -0.77 2.50 -7.18
N HIS A 505 0.21 3.33 -7.56
CA HIS A 505 0.55 3.73 -8.90
C HIS A 505 2.01 3.41 -9.26
N ALA A 506 2.50 2.21 -8.91
CA ALA A 506 3.83 1.75 -9.29
C ALA A 506 4.02 1.76 -10.81
N LEU A 507 5.10 2.37 -11.32
CA LEU A 507 5.41 2.52 -12.75
C LEU A 507 6.88 2.19 -13.03
N GLY A 508 7.20 1.87 -14.29
CA GLY A 508 8.57 1.59 -14.73
C GLY A 508 8.99 0.14 -14.53
N GLY A 509 10.27 -0.16 -14.76
CA GLY A 509 10.85 -1.51 -14.72
C GLY A 509 11.01 -2.18 -16.08
N CYS A 510 10.16 -1.84 -17.06
CA CYS A 510 10.31 -2.25 -18.46
C CYS A 510 10.15 -1.04 -19.39
N PRO A 511 10.91 0.05 -19.18
CA PRO A 511 10.63 1.33 -19.79
C PRO A 511 10.68 1.28 -21.32
N MET A 512 9.83 2.08 -21.97
CA MET A 512 9.93 2.36 -23.40
C MET A 512 11.22 3.12 -23.71
N GLY A 513 11.87 2.76 -24.83
CA GLY A 513 13.03 3.45 -25.37
C GLY A 513 13.02 3.45 -26.91
N ARG A 514 13.99 4.13 -27.51
CA ARG A 514 14.19 4.17 -28.96
C ARG A 514 15.00 2.96 -29.45
N ASN A 515 15.73 2.36 -28.54
CA ASN A 515 16.58 1.18 -28.77
C ASN A 515 16.71 0.37 -27.48
N ASP A 516 17.37 -0.79 -27.54
CA ASP A 516 17.55 -1.72 -26.45
C ASP A 516 18.52 -1.25 -25.33
N GLN A 517 19.23 -0.15 -25.52
CA GLN A 517 20.06 0.46 -24.49
C GLN A 517 19.26 1.46 -23.64
N GLU A 518 18.29 2.12 -24.26
CA GLU A 518 17.45 3.12 -23.60
C GLU A 518 16.22 2.51 -22.91
N GLY A 519 15.71 1.39 -23.43
CA GLY A 519 14.48 0.79 -22.93
C GLY A 519 14.41 -0.71 -23.14
N VAL A 520 13.43 -1.33 -22.51
CA VAL A 520 13.12 -2.76 -22.66
C VAL A 520 12.19 -3.01 -23.83
N VAL A 521 11.31 -2.06 -24.10
CA VAL A 521 10.32 -2.14 -25.17
C VAL A 521 10.40 -0.92 -26.08
N ASP A 522 9.96 -1.09 -27.32
CA ASP A 522 9.76 0.01 -28.25
C ASP A 522 8.51 0.84 -27.94
N SER A 523 8.22 1.84 -28.74
CA SER A 523 7.05 2.73 -28.55
C SER A 523 5.70 2.04 -28.78
N TYR A 524 5.68 0.77 -29.17
CA TYR A 524 4.51 -0.09 -29.35
C TYR A 524 4.49 -1.28 -28.39
N GLY A 525 5.31 -1.24 -27.34
CA GLY A 525 5.34 -2.25 -26.30
C GLY A 525 6.03 -3.56 -26.69
N CYS A 526 6.62 -3.68 -27.89
CA CYS A 526 7.36 -4.86 -28.31
C CYS A 526 8.72 -4.92 -27.60
N VAL A 527 9.04 -6.04 -26.98
CA VAL A 527 10.33 -6.24 -26.30
C VAL A 527 11.44 -6.33 -27.33
N PHE A 528 12.47 -5.48 -27.20
CA PHE A 528 13.62 -5.49 -28.10
C PHE A 528 14.27 -6.89 -28.13
N ASN A 529 14.68 -7.32 -29.30
CA ASN A 529 15.31 -8.63 -29.60
C ASN A 529 14.38 -9.85 -29.44
N TYR A 530 13.09 -9.68 -29.08
CA TYR A 530 12.15 -10.79 -28.90
C TYR A 530 10.81 -10.54 -29.63
N PRO A 531 10.78 -10.74 -30.95
CA PRO A 531 9.56 -10.55 -31.74
C PRO A 531 8.39 -11.39 -31.20
N GLY A 532 7.22 -10.76 -31.09
CA GLY A 532 6.02 -11.41 -30.54
C GLY A 532 5.91 -11.38 -29.01
N LEU A 533 6.93 -10.89 -28.29
CA LEU A 533 6.83 -10.60 -26.85
C LEU A 533 6.52 -9.12 -26.65
N TYR A 534 5.48 -8.82 -25.87
CA TYR A 534 5.04 -7.46 -25.59
C TYR A 534 4.87 -7.25 -24.09
N VAL A 535 5.04 -6.00 -23.65
CA VAL A 535 4.63 -5.53 -22.32
C VAL A 535 3.59 -4.46 -22.51
N ALA A 536 2.44 -4.60 -21.84
CA ALA A 536 1.30 -3.70 -22.00
C ALA A 536 0.68 -3.30 -20.64
N ASP A 537 1.49 -2.76 -19.73
CA ASP A 537 1.04 -2.27 -18.43
C ASP A 537 1.89 -1.07 -17.94
N GLY A 538 1.78 -0.70 -16.67
CA GLY A 538 2.53 0.41 -16.09
C GLY A 538 4.06 0.24 -16.11
N ALA A 539 4.55 -0.98 -16.34
CA ALA A 539 5.99 -1.23 -16.45
C ALA A 539 6.66 -0.50 -17.62
N VAL A 540 5.92 -0.24 -18.71
CA VAL A 540 6.48 0.42 -19.89
C VAL A 540 6.72 1.92 -19.72
N MET A 541 6.23 2.53 -18.67
CA MET A 541 6.37 3.98 -18.45
C MET A 541 7.83 4.35 -18.22
N PRO A 542 8.41 5.24 -19.04
CA PRO A 542 9.79 5.68 -18.82
C PRO A 542 9.92 6.75 -17.72
N GLY A 543 8.79 7.21 -17.18
CA GLY A 543 8.70 8.19 -16.11
C GLY A 543 7.26 8.30 -15.56
N PRO A 544 7.02 9.18 -14.58
CA PRO A 544 5.72 9.33 -13.95
C PRO A 544 4.67 9.86 -14.94
N VAL A 545 3.44 9.40 -14.78
CA VAL A 545 2.30 9.90 -15.58
C VAL A 545 1.85 11.28 -15.09
N GLY A 546 1.93 11.53 -13.80
CA GLY A 546 1.41 12.74 -13.17
C GLY A 546 0.04 12.47 -12.54
N PRO A 547 -1.08 12.57 -13.30
CA PRO A 547 -2.37 12.13 -12.79
C PRO A 547 -2.46 10.60 -12.66
N ASN A 548 -3.65 10.10 -12.28
CA ASN A 548 -3.93 8.67 -12.14
C ASN A 548 -3.54 7.90 -13.42
N PRO A 549 -2.69 6.86 -13.37
CA PRO A 549 -2.05 6.30 -14.58
C PRO A 549 -2.94 5.34 -15.37
N SER A 550 -4.07 4.89 -14.83
CA SER A 550 -4.94 3.87 -15.42
C SER A 550 -5.38 4.20 -16.86
N LEU A 551 -5.75 5.45 -17.13
CA LEU A 551 -6.15 5.90 -18.45
C LEU A 551 -4.98 5.88 -19.45
N THR A 552 -3.78 6.30 -19.02
CA THR A 552 -2.58 6.29 -19.89
C THR A 552 -2.11 4.86 -20.16
N ILE A 553 -2.15 3.95 -19.17
CA ILE A 553 -1.86 2.53 -19.37
C ILE A 553 -2.81 1.92 -20.41
N ALA A 554 -4.11 2.17 -20.27
CA ALA A 554 -5.11 1.66 -21.21
C ALA A 554 -4.95 2.24 -22.62
N ALA A 555 -4.66 3.56 -22.74
CA ALA A 555 -4.45 4.20 -24.03
C ALA A 555 -3.18 3.68 -24.76
N LEU A 556 -2.09 3.44 -24.03
CA LEU A 556 -0.90 2.79 -24.60
C LEU A 556 -1.21 1.37 -25.08
N ALA A 557 -1.92 0.58 -24.27
CA ALA A 557 -2.32 -0.77 -24.66
C ALA A 557 -3.23 -0.77 -25.90
N ASP A 558 -4.16 0.18 -26.01
CA ASP A 558 -5.01 0.36 -27.19
C ASP A 558 -4.18 0.71 -28.44
N ARG A 559 -3.18 1.60 -28.28
CA ARG A 559 -2.23 1.94 -29.33
C ARG A 559 -1.41 0.74 -29.77
N PHE A 560 -0.90 -0.06 -28.82
CA PHE A 560 -0.13 -1.27 -29.12
C PHE A 560 -0.98 -2.32 -29.85
N ALA A 561 -2.18 -2.57 -29.36
CA ALA A 561 -3.12 -3.49 -30.02
C ALA A 561 -3.54 -3.00 -31.40
N SER A 562 -3.77 -1.70 -31.59
CA SER A 562 -4.09 -1.12 -32.90
C SER A 562 -2.99 -1.40 -33.92
N ARG A 563 -1.71 -1.24 -33.53
CA ARG A 563 -0.55 -1.58 -34.33
C ARG A 563 -0.53 -3.07 -34.73
N MET A 564 -0.77 -3.96 -33.75
CA MET A 564 -0.82 -5.39 -34.02
C MET A 564 -1.96 -5.76 -34.99
N VAL A 565 -3.12 -5.12 -34.87
CA VAL A 565 -4.28 -5.31 -35.78
C VAL A 565 -3.96 -4.82 -37.20
N ASP A 566 -3.26 -3.70 -37.36
CA ASP A 566 -2.85 -3.18 -38.65
C ASP A 566 -1.85 -4.11 -39.32
N GLU A 567 -0.92 -4.69 -38.58
CA GLU A 567 0.00 -5.70 -39.09
C GLU A 567 -0.73 -6.97 -39.62
N LEU A 568 -1.76 -7.42 -38.88
CA LEU A 568 -2.60 -8.55 -39.31
C LEU A 568 -3.35 -8.26 -40.62
N LYS A 569 -3.74 -7.02 -40.86
CA LYS A 569 -4.41 -6.57 -42.10
C LYS A 569 -3.45 -6.36 -43.26
N GLY A 570 -2.14 -6.56 -43.07
CA GLY A 570 -1.13 -6.38 -44.10
C GLY A 570 -0.84 -4.92 -44.44
N ALA A 571 -1.15 -4.01 -43.53
CA ALA A 571 -0.77 -2.61 -43.64
C ALA A 571 0.76 -2.47 -43.60
N SER A 572 1.34 -1.81 -44.62
CA SER A 572 2.77 -1.48 -44.61
C SER A 572 3.04 -0.43 -43.54
N VAL A 573 3.69 -0.81 -42.47
CA VAL A 573 3.95 0.06 -41.34
C VAL A 573 5.41 0.48 -41.35
N PRO A 574 5.75 1.79 -41.24
CA PRO A 574 7.13 2.26 -41.19
C PRO A 574 7.87 1.62 -39.99
N ALA A 575 9.06 1.07 -40.27
CA ALA A 575 9.97 0.60 -39.22
C ALA A 575 10.48 1.79 -38.39
N PRO A 576 10.76 1.60 -37.09
CA PRO A 576 11.42 2.64 -36.30
C PRO A 576 12.81 2.96 -36.88
N PRO A 577 13.30 4.18 -36.75
CA PRO A 577 14.59 4.60 -37.30
C PRO A 577 15.74 3.80 -36.69
N PRO A 578 16.80 3.44 -37.48
CA PRO A 578 17.90 2.63 -36.99
C PRO A 578 18.84 3.40 -36.07
N SER A 579 19.39 2.65 -35.10
CA SER A 579 20.38 3.14 -34.12
C SER A 579 21.77 3.30 -34.79
N GLN A 580 22.52 4.31 -34.34
CA GLN A 580 23.97 4.39 -34.60
C GLN A 580 24.73 3.86 -33.36
N ASP A 581 25.70 3.00 -33.66
CA ASP A 581 26.58 2.32 -32.71
C ASP A 581 27.59 3.25 -32.05
N ASP A 582 27.94 2.98 -30.77
CA ASP A 582 29.28 2.52 -30.36
C ASP A 582 29.47 2.45 -28.83
N ALA A 583 29.77 1.31 -28.39
CA ALA A 583 30.92 0.72 -27.73
C ALA A 583 31.09 0.81 -26.20
N ALA A 584 31.07 -0.36 -25.63
CA ALA A 584 32.06 -1.03 -24.74
C ALA A 584 32.16 -0.60 -23.26
N THR A 585 31.93 -1.45 -22.42
CA THR A 585 32.53 -2.55 -21.64
C THR A 585 32.77 -2.25 -20.16
N SER A 586 32.38 -3.06 -19.29
CA SER A 586 33.07 -4.08 -18.47
C SER A 586 32.43 -4.27 -17.08
N GLU A 587 32.30 -5.54 -16.72
CA GLU A 587 31.83 -6.02 -15.40
C GLU A 587 32.91 -5.93 -14.32
N PRO A 588 32.49 -6.07 -13.05
CA PRO A 588 33.16 -7.10 -12.27
C PRO A 588 32.23 -8.00 -11.41
N SER A 589 32.72 -9.18 -11.26
CA SER A 589 32.37 -10.38 -10.53
C SER A 589 32.06 -10.22 -9.05
N ALA A 590 31.13 -11.02 -8.54
CA ALA A 590 30.86 -11.23 -7.12
C ALA A 590 31.01 -12.70 -6.73
N ALA A 591 31.64 -12.94 -5.59
CA ALA A 591 31.83 -14.25 -4.97
C ALA A 591 30.84 -14.49 -3.82
N GLY A 592 30.43 -15.73 -3.66
CA GLY A 592 29.30 -16.26 -2.98
C GLY A 592 29.17 -16.17 -1.45
N ALA A 593 27.92 -16.31 -1.02
CA ALA A 593 27.48 -16.67 0.33
C ALA A 593 26.51 -17.87 0.26
N PRO A 594 26.35 -18.68 1.33
CA PRO A 594 25.59 -19.93 1.31
C PRO A 594 24.06 -19.72 1.28
N PRO A 595 23.27 -20.76 0.88
CA PRO A 595 21.85 -20.63 0.60
C PRO A 595 20.98 -20.35 1.83
N ALA A 596 19.97 -19.49 1.65
CA ALA A 596 19.11 -18.90 2.68
C ALA A 596 18.16 -19.88 3.39
N SER A 597 18.00 -21.10 2.93
CA SER A 597 17.06 -22.10 3.49
C SER A 597 17.56 -22.84 4.73
N GLU A 598 18.75 -22.54 5.22
CA GLU A 598 19.37 -23.19 6.38
C GLU A 598 19.61 -22.25 7.58
N ARG A 599 19.12 -21.01 7.53
CA ARG A 599 19.27 -20.06 8.64
C ARG A 599 18.01 -20.02 9.48
N PRO A 600 18.11 -19.96 10.84
CA PRO A 600 16.94 -19.77 11.69
C PRO A 600 16.27 -18.43 11.40
N ALA A 601 14.95 -18.37 11.55
CA ALA A 601 14.18 -17.14 11.33
C ALA A 601 14.51 -16.12 12.42
N SER A 602 15.07 -14.97 12.06
CA SER A 602 15.27 -13.84 12.98
C SER A 602 14.12 -12.85 12.93
N LEU A 603 13.80 -12.24 14.08
CA LEU A 603 12.81 -11.17 14.21
C LEU A 603 13.38 -10.02 15.01
N GLN A 604 13.16 -8.79 14.56
CA GLN A 604 13.51 -7.59 15.31
C GLN A 604 12.39 -6.55 15.29
N PHE A 605 12.33 -5.76 16.35
CA PHE A 605 11.47 -4.58 16.42
C PHE A 605 12.14 -3.46 17.21
N THR A 606 11.68 -2.21 17.00
CA THR A 606 12.22 -1.04 17.67
C THR A 606 11.19 -0.45 18.61
N GLU A 607 11.60 -0.16 19.84
CA GLU A 607 10.75 0.42 20.88
C GLU A 607 11.30 1.75 21.35
N LYS A 608 10.39 2.71 21.59
CA LYS A 608 10.72 4.02 22.14
C LYS A 608 9.85 4.32 23.36
N MET A 609 10.53 4.54 24.50
CA MET A 609 9.84 4.92 25.73
C MET A 609 10.39 6.24 26.30
N ARG A 610 9.53 6.98 26.99
CA ARG A 610 9.88 8.28 27.58
C ARG A 610 9.22 8.45 28.92
N GLY A 611 9.93 9.08 29.83
CA GLY A 611 9.41 9.41 31.15
C GLY A 611 10.35 10.29 31.95
N PHE A 612 10.30 10.16 33.28
CA PHE A 612 11.07 11.00 34.17
C PHE A 612 11.71 10.16 35.28
N VAL A 613 12.92 10.53 35.67
CA VAL A 613 13.69 9.88 36.73
C VAL A 613 14.17 10.90 37.72
N THR A 614 14.46 10.45 38.96
CA THR A 614 15.08 11.25 40.01
C THR A 614 16.27 10.50 40.62
N PHE A 615 17.33 11.20 40.90
CA PHE A 615 18.54 10.67 41.53
C PHE A 615 18.35 10.52 43.03
N GLY A 616 18.88 9.42 43.62
CA GLY A 616 18.85 9.17 45.05
C GLY A 616 17.48 8.84 45.65
N GLU A 617 16.54 8.37 44.86
CA GLU A 617 15.22 7.84 45.26
C GLU A 617 15.13 6.37 44.80
N ASP A 618 14.48 5.53 45.59
CA ASP A 618 14.30 4.10 45.33
C ASP A 618 12.86 3.70 44.96
N ASP A 619 11.92 4.59 45.24
CA ASP A 619 10.48 4.40 44.96
C ASP A 619 10.13 4.94 43.57
N PHE A 620 9.56 4.09 42.73
CA PHE A 620 9.26 4.43 41.32
C PHE A 620 8.31 5.61 41.14
N ASP A 621 7.22 5.64 41.92
CA ASP A 621 6.21 6.71 41.84
C ASP A 621 6.75 8.06 42.34
N LYS A 622 7.50 8.03 43.44
CA LYS A 622 8.14 9.24 43.96
C LYS A 622 9.21 9.75 43.00
N GLY A 623 10.04 8.82 42.50
CA GLY A 623 11.06 9.12 41.50
C GLY A 623 10.48 9.77 40.24
N PHE A 624 9.41 9.21 39.69
CA PHE A 624 8.72 9.76 38.54
C PHE A 624 8.12 11.15 38.83
N ARG A 625 7.42 11.34 39.95
CA ARG A 625 6.79 12.63 40.31
C ARG A 625 7.83 13.73 40.57
N ALA A 626 8.91 13.41 41.25
CA ALA A 626 9.99 14.33 41.53
C ALA A 626 10.77 14.67 40.23
N GLY A 627 11.09 13.70 39.42
CA GLY A 627 11.73 13.88 38.12
C GLY A 627 10.90 14.72 37.16
N LYS A 628 9.57 14.50 37.10
CA LYS A 628 8.66 15.31 36.31
C LYS A 628 8.63 16.77 36.78
N LYS A 629 8.69 17.02 38.09
CA LYS A 629 8.77 18.37 38.64
C LYS A 629 10.11 19.04 38.35
N ALA A 630 11.21 18.29 38.41
CA ALA A 630 12.56 18.73 38.08
C ALA A 630 12.82 18.81 36.60
N LYS A 631 11.97 18.24 35.74
CA LYS A 631 12.15 18.07 34.29
C LYS A 631 13.37 17.22 33.93
N THR A 632 13.69 16.21 34.72
CA THR A 632 14.73 15.24 34.44
C THR A 632 14.14 14.14 33.58
N ASP A 633 14.08 14.38 32.27
CA ASP A 633 13.54 13.41 31.32
C ASP A 633 14.55 12.33 30.94
N LEU A 634 14.03 11.13 30.79
CA LEU A 634 14.75 9.97 30.27
C LEU A 634 13.97 9.37 29.10
N MET A 635 14.68 9.09 28.03
CA MET A 635 14.12 8.42 26.86
C MET A 635 15.09 7.33 26.42
N PHE A 636 14.57 6.19 25.98
CA PHE A 636 15.37 5.26 25.18
C PHE A 636 14.76 4.99 23.81
N HIS A 637 15.62 4.61 22.88
CA HIS A 637 15.27 4.14 21.56
C HIS A 637 16.09 2.88 21.30
N LEU A 638 15.43 1.74 21.42
CA LEU A 638 16.04 0.41 21.45
C LEU A 638 15.52 -0.46 20.32
N THR A 639 16.39 -1.26 19.72
CA THR A 639 16.03 -2.35 18.81
C THR A 639 16.25 -3.66 19.54
N VAL A 640 15.18 -4.44 19.66
CA VAL A 640 15.19 -5.81 20.20
C VAL A 640 15.34 -6.77 19.03
N LEU A 641 16.29 -7.69 19.12
CA LEU A 641 16.59 -8.70 18.11
C LEU A 641 16.45 -10.10 18.72
N MET A 642 15.71 -10.96 18.06
CA MET A 642 15.61 -12.40 18.30
C MET A 642 16.26 -13.10 17.09
N ASP A 643 17.44 -13.66 17.29
CA ASP A 643 18.21 -14.31 16.22
C ASP A 643 17.57 -15.60 15.70
N ASP A 644 16.76 -16.24 16.53
CA ASP A 644 16.03 -17.47 16.25
C ASP A 644 14.67 -17.42 16.95
N VAL A 645 13.61 -17.20 16.18
CA VAL A 645 12.23 -17.08 16.70
C VAL A 645 11.72 -18.37 17.30
N GLU A 646 12.12 -19.53 16.77
CA GLU A 646 11.69 -20.83 17.31
C GLU A 646 12.29 -21.07 18.69
N ARG A 647 13.60 -20.86 18.80
CA ARG A 647 14.30 -20.97 20.08
C ARG A 647 13.78 -19.94 21.09
N PHE A 648 13.45 -18.73 20.63
CA PHE A 648 12.85 -17.68 21.48
C PHE A 648 11.49 -18.12 22.04
N ILE A 649 10.65 -18.77 21.24
CA ILE A 649 9.32 -19.25 21.66
C ILE A 649 9.44 -20.49 22.58
N GLU A 650 10.43 -21.37 22.37
CA GLU A 650 10.63 -22.58 23.15
C GLU A 650 11.30 -22.32 24.51
N ASP A 651 12.01 -21.21 24.66
CA ASP A 651 12.71 -20.84 25.90
C ASP A 651 11.77 -20.12 26.86
N GLU A 652 11.57 -20.65 28.05
CA GLU A 652 10.68 -20.05 29.08
C GLU A 652 11.07 -18.63 29.49
N GLN A 653 12.29 -18.18 29.21
CA GLN A 653 12.75 -16.82 29.47
C GLN A 653 12.58 -15.89 28.26
N HIS A 654 12.24 -16.41 27.08
CA HIS A 654 12.07 -15.66 25.83
C HIS A 654 13.14 -14.57 25.62
N PRO A 655 14.44 -14.93 25.52
CA PRO A 655 15.54 -13.97 25.51
C PRO A 655 15.77 -13.32 24.15
N GLY A 656 15.85 -11.99 24.12
CA GLY A 656 16.27 -11.20 22.95
C GLY A 656 17.45 -10.28 23.29
N THR A 657 18.24 -9.91 22.29
CA THR A 657 19.31 -8.94 22.44
C THR A 657 18.83 -7.54 22.17
N ILE A 658 19.41 -6.55 22.86
CA ILE A 658 19.05 -5.14 22.69
C ILE A 658 20.25 -4.34 22.19
N THR A 659 20.00 -3.47 21.22
CA THR A 659 20.91 -2.41 20.76
C THR A 659 20.18 -1.07 20.71
N GLY A 660 20.90 0.04 20.78
CA GLY A 660 20.28 1.36 20.70
C GLY A 660 20.94 2.37 21.64
N HIS A 661 20.16 3.36 22.07
CA HIS A 661 20.68 4.42 22.93
C HIS A 661 19.65 4.88 23.96
N VAL A 662 20.16 5.42 25.05
CA VAL A 662 19.41 6.14 26.10
C VAL A 662 19.75 7.62 26.01
N GLN A 663 18.78 8.49 26.17
CA GLN A 663 18.94 9.95 26.21
C GLN A 663 18.51 10.49 27.56
N CYS A 664 19.44 11.08 28.30
CA CYS A 664 19.20 11.78 29.55
C CYS A 664 20.26 12.84 29.79
N ASP A 665 19.89 14.12 29.77
CA ASP A 665 20.84 15.21 29.91
C ASP A 665 21.58 15.19 31.26
N ALA A 666 20.91 14.72 32.31
CA ALA A 666 21.48 14.60 33.65
C ALA A 666 22.51 13.44 33.79
N LEU A 667 22.59 12.54 32.82
CA LEU A 667 23.57 11.47 32.72
C LEU A 667 24.62 11.74 31.63
N GLY A 668 24.65 12.94 31.05
CA GLY A 668 25.63 13.32 30.01
C GLY A 668 25.08 13.31 28.59
N GLY A 669 23.75 13.21 28.41
CA GLY A 669 23.09 13.32 27.11
C GLY A 669 22.78 12.00 26.48
N ARG A 670 23.30 11.73 25.28
CA ARG A 670 23.06 10.48 24.53
C ARG A 670 24.10 9.43 24.89
N LEU A 671 23.64 8.31 25.43
CA LEU A 671 24.43 7.17 25.89
C LEU A 671 24.14 5.97 24.98
N GLU A 672 25.16 5.40 24.34
CA GLU A 672 25.00 4.21 23.50
C GLU A 672 24.96 2.95 24.38
N VAL A 673 24.07 2.03 24.05
CA VAL A 673 23.97 0.74 24.76
C VAL A 673 25.09 -0.17 24.24
N SER A 674 26.06 -0.47 25.09
CA SER A 674 27.19 -1.34 24.76
C SER A 674 26.75 -2.83 24.71
N GLN A 675 25.84 -3.23 25.60
CA GLN A 675 25.24 -4.56 25.66
C GLN A 675 23.86 -4.44 26.31
N GLY A 676 22.89 -5.23 25.84
CA GLY A 676 21.57 -5.27 26.48
C GLY A 676 20.80 -6.54 26.12
N TRP A 677 19.88 -6.90 26.98
CA TRP A 677 18.95 -8.01 26.73
C TRP A 677 17.53 -7.70 27.18
N PHE A 678 16.62 -8.44 26.58
CA PHE A 678 15.17 -8.37 26.77
C PHE A 678 14.62 -9.78 27.05
N ASN A 679 13.66 -9.87 27.96
CA ASN A 679 12.90 -11.08 28.19
C ASN A 679 11.41 -10.75 28.11
N LEU A 680 10.67 -11.54 27.34
CA LEU A 680 9.23 -11.35 27.11
C LEU A 680 8.44 -12.29 28.01
N PHE A 681 7.42 -11.79 28.73
CA PHE A 681 6.43 -12.57 29.48
C PHE A 681 6.99 -13.65 30.41
N VAL A 682 8.07 -13.35 31.14
CA VAL A 682 8.66 -14.26 32.15
C VAL A 682 7.72 -14.40 33.35
N GLU A 683 7.44 -15.62 33.78
CA GLU A 683 6.60 -15.87 34.95
C GLU A 683 7.20 -15.29 36.23
N ALA A 684 6.36 -14.59 37.03
CA ALA A 684 6.75 -13.95 38.28
C ALA A 684 5.95 -14.44 39.52
N GLY A 685 5.23 -15.58 39.35
CA GLY A 685 4.39 -16.19 40.37
C GLY A 685 2.94 -15.67 40.35
N GLY A 686 1.97 -16.58 40.50
CA GLY A 686 0.54 -16.30 40.31
C GLY A 686 0.24 -16.13 38.80
N GLU A 687 -0.69 -15.24 38.47
CA GLU A 687 -1.06 -14.91 37.08
C GLU A 687 -0.23 -13.73 36.51
N ARG A 688 0.89 -13.36 37.13
CA ARG A 688 1.72 -12.20 36.79
C ARG A 688 2.88 -12.60 35.87
N LYS A 689 3.01 -11.90 34.74
CA LYS A 689 4.12 -12.02 33.79
C LYS A 689 4.91 -10.72 33.71
N LEU A 690 6.21 -10.79 33.49
CA LEU A 690 7.11 -9.63 33.40
C LEU A 690 7.74 -9.55 32.01
N MET A 691 7.82 -8.33 31.45
CA MET A 691 8.76 -8.01 30.37
C MET A 691 9.96 -7.29 31.01
N LYS A 692 11.16 -7.85 30.86
CA LYS A 692 12.37 -7.36 31.52
C LYS A 692 13.34 -6.76 30.50
N TYR A 693 13.98 -5.68 30.92
CA TYR A 693 15.00 -4.94 30.12
C TYR A 693 16.25 -4.77 30.99
N ARG A 694 17.42 -4.99 30.39
CA ARG A 694 18.71 -4.66 31.02
C ARG A 694 19.65 -4.09 29.97
N LEU A 695 20.20 -2.89 30.24
CA LEU A 695 21.04 -2.15 29.32
C LEU A 695 22.31 -1.74 30.05
N PHE A 696 23.45 -2.07 29.49
CA PHE A 696 24.75 -1.62 29.95
C PHE A 696 25.24 -0.47 29.07
N MET A 697 25.73 0.58 29.69
CA MET A 697 26.25 1.79 29.04
C MET A 697 27.20 2.53 29.96
N ASP A 698 27.91 3.51 29.43
CA ASP A 698 28.69 4.43 30.22
C ASP A 698 27.99 5.79 30.26
N ASP A 699 28.06 6.51 31.39
CA ASP A 699 27.56 7.87 31.51
C ASP A 699 28.46 8.87 30.72
N GLY A 700 28.08 10.17 30.72
CA GLY A 700 28.84 11.20 30.02
C GLY A 700 30.23 11.47 30.59
N GLU A 701 30.56 10.94 31.77
CA GLU A 701 31.88 11.00 32.38
C GLU A 701 32.70 9.70 32.19
N GLY A 702 32.08 8.68 31.55
CA GLY A 702 32.72 7.39 31.28
C GLY A 702 32.62 6.40 32.46
N HIS A 703 31.72 6.62 33.41
CA HIS A 703 31.46 5.65 34.47
C HIS A 703 30.40 4.62 33.98
N PRO A 704 30.64 3.32 34.25
CA PRO A 704 29.68 2.30 33.86
C PRO A 704 28.37 2.42 34.67
N ILE A 705 27.23 2.29 33.99
CA ILE A 705 25.91 2.27 34.60
C ILE A 705 25.04 1.18 33.95
N THR A 706 24.03 0.72 34.70
CA THR A 706 23.05 -0.27 34.20
C THR A 706 21.64 0.29 34.33
N LEU A 707 20.88 0.32 33.23
CA LEU A 707 19.45 0.56 33.29
C LEU A 707 18.75 -0.80 33.37
N ARG A 708 18.07 -1.05 34.50
CA ARG A 708 17.15 -2.17 34.66
C ARG A 708 15.72 -1.67 34.58
N GLY A 709 14.91 -2.27 33.71
CA GLY A 709 13.49 -1.94 33.59
C GLY A 709 12.63 -3.19 33.57
N PHE A 710 11.38 -3.07 34.04
CA PHE A 710 10.38 -4.12 33.86
C PHE A 710 8.98 -3.54 33.68
N LYS A 711 8.15 -4.27 32.92
CA LYS A 711 6.70 -4.03 32.80
C LYS A 711 6.00 -5.21 33.46
N GLU A 712 4.95 -4.93 34.22
CA GLU A 712 4.10 -5.95 34.88
C GLU A 712 2.83 -6.14 34.06
N VAL A 713 2.50 -7.36 33.72
CA VAL A 713 1.29 -7.78 33.04
C VAL A 713 0.51 -8.65 34.01
N GLU A 714 -0.54 -8.09 34.60
CA GLU A 714 -1.35 -8.73 35.65
C GLU A 714 -2.83 -8.42 35.44
N ASN A 715 -3.71 -9.40 35.65
CA ASN A 715 -5.15 -9.20 35.55
C ASN A 715 -5.74 -8.68 36.88
N ASP A 716 -5.53 -7.42 37.18
CA ASP A 716 -6.18 -6.77 38.30
C ASP A 716 -7.54 -6.16 37.91
N ARG A 717 -8.18 -5.31 38.71
CA ARG A 717 -9.53 -4.83 38.44
C ARG A 717 -9.55 -3.74 37.36
N GLY A 718 -9.76 -4.14 36.09
CA GLY A 718 -9.90 -3.26 34.95
C GLY A 718 -9.34 -3.94 33.67
N PHE A 719 -9.66 -3.41 32.48
CA PHE A 719 -9.06 -3.83 31.25
C PHE A 719 -7.89 -2.88 30.95
N ASP A 720 -6.71 -3.16 31.52
CA ASP A 720 -5.54 -2.28 31.54
C ASP A 720 -4.33 -2.77 30.75
N VAL A 721 -4.55 -3.73 29.82
CA VAL A 721 -3.53 -4.27 28.89
C VAL A 721 -2.61 -3.18 28.32
N TRP A 722 -3.17 -2.01 28.00
CA TRP A 722 -2.38 -0.89 27.50
C TRP A 722 -1.46 -0.32 28.58
N SER A 723 -1.96 -0.12 29.82
CA SER A 723 -1.15 0.37 30.93
C SER A 723 0.02 -0.57 31.21
N ASP A 724 -0.27 -1.85 31.34
CA ASP A 724 0.66 -2.90 31.71
C ASP A 724 1.73 -3.12 30.65
N THR A 725 1.34 -3.12 29.39
CA THR A 725 2.30 -3.29 28.28
C THR A 725 3.05 -2.02 27.90
N SER A 726 2.61 -0.84 28.38
CA SER A 726 3.17 0.46 28.01
C SER A 726 3.93 1.18 29.13
N THR A 727 3.89 0.68 30.37
CA THR A 727 4.54 1.30 31.56
C THR A 727 5.76 0.50 31.97
N LEU A 728 6.94 1.13 31.99
CA LEU A 728 8.21 0.55 32.41
C LEU A 728 8.70 1.17 33.70
N PHE A 729 8.77 0.39 34.75
CA PHE A 729 9.41 0.74 36.02
C PHE A 729 10.94 0.61 35.86
N THR A 730 11.68 1.65 36.20
CA THR A 730 13.09 1.75 35.82
C THR A 730 13.98 2.14 37.00
N HIS A 731 15.04 1.34 37.25
CA HIS A 731 16.19 1.72 38.07
C HIS A 731 17.42 1.92 37.20
N ILE A 732 18.28 2.85 37.57
CA ILE A 732 19.64 2.99 37.03
C ILE A 732 20.59 2.70 38.17
N TYR A 733 21.47 1.72 37.97
CA TYR A 733 22.47 1.30 38.93
C TYR A 733 23.86 1.85 38.59
N ALA A 734 24.67 2.09 39.60
CA ALA A 734 26.09 2.32 39.41
C ALA A 734 26.83 1.01 39.04
N GLY A 735 27.65 1.04 38.02
CA GLY A 735 28.41 -0.12 37.51
C GLY A 735 27.59 -0.96 36.50
N HIS A 736 28.28 -1.92 35.89
CA HIS A 736 27.67 -2.97 35.10
C HIS A 736 27.16 -4.07 36.05
N VAL A 737 25.88 -4.06 36.38
CA VAL A 737 25.24 -4.94 37.37
C VAL A 737 24.51 -6.07 36.63
N GLU A 738 24.90 -7.31 36.89
CA GLU A 738 24.19 -8.51 36.43
C GLU A 738 22.97 -8.81 37.33
N PRO A 739 21.99 -9.64 36.91
CA PRO A 739 20.76 -9.88 37.65
C PRO A 739 20.96 -10.36 39.10
N GLU A 740 21.99 -11.13 39.33
CA GLU A 740 22.32 -11.67 40.66
C GLU A 740 22.81 -10.58 41.63
N GLY A 741 23.21 -9.42 41.10
CA GLY A 741 23.69 -8.27 41.88
C GLY A 741 22.62 -7.20 42.16
N ASP A 742 21.39 -7.37 41.69
CA ASP A 742 20.33 -6.34 41.80
C ASP A 742 20.04 -5.89 43.24
N ASP A 743 20.04 -6.82 44.20
CA ASP A 743 19.71 -6.57 45.60
C ASP A 743 20.79 -5.75 46.36
N ASP A 744 22.03 -5.84 45.89
CA ASP A 744 23.18 -5.17 46.52
C ASP A 744 23.65 -3.92 45.69
N ALA A 745 23.02 -3.63 44.56
CA ALA A 745 23.43 -2.56 43.67
C ALA A 745 23.05 -1.17 44.17
N GLU A 746 23.96 -0.23 44.04
CA GLU A 746 23.71 1.20 44.33
C GLU A 746 22.77 1.81 43.29
N ILE A 747 21.58 2.24 43.71
CA ILE A 747 20.59 2.90 42.85
C ILE A 747 21.00 4.36 42.65
N VAL A 748 21.37 4.70 41.40
CA VAL A 748 21.71 6.06 40.98
C VAL A 748 20.45 6.90 40.74
N ALA A 749 19.47 6.33 40.01
CA ALA A 749 18.22 7.03 39.69
C ALA A 749 17.06 6.02 39.52
N THR A 750 15.84 6.53 39.80
CA THR A 750 14.60 5.74 39.71
C THR A 750 13.50 6.54 39.04
N GLY A 751 12.63 5.85 38.29
CA GLY A 751 11.45 6.47 37.70
C GLY A 751 10.61 5.54 36.84
N ILE A 752 9.75 6.13 36.01
CA ILE A 752 8.82 5.41 35.15
C ILE A 752 8.87 5.97 33.75
N LEU A 753 8.95 5.08 32.76
CA LEU A 753 8.86 5.41 31.34
C LEU A 753 7.55 4.87 30.76
N HIS A 754 7.04 5.53 29.73
CA HIS A 754 5.82 5.11 29.05
C HIS A 754 6.03 5.07 27.55
N ILE A 755 5.40 4.08 26.88
CA ILE A 755 5.19 4.11 25.45
C ILE A 755 4.03 5.05 25.17
N ARG A 756 4.23 6.06 24.34
CA ARG A 756 3.11 6.88 23.85
C ARG A 756 2.34 6.13 22.77
N PRO A 757 1.01 6.34 22.63
CA PRO A 757 0.24 5.71 21.55
C PRO A 757 0.84 5.92 20.15
N THR A 758 1.42 7.10 19.90
CA THR A 758 2.14 7.41 18.66
C THR A 758 3.43 6.60 18.50
N ASP A 759 4.19 6.39 19.58
CA ASP A 759 5.44 5.63 19.55
C ASP A 759 5.14 4.12 19.40
N PHE A 760 4.05 3.62 20.01
CA PHE A 760 3.57 2.25 19.82
C PHE A 760 3.10 1.98 18.38
N ALA A 761 2.35 2.89 17.77
CA ALA A 761 1.97 2.77 16.37
C ALA A 761 3.21 2.69 15.46
N VAL A 762 4.27 3.43 15.80
CA VAL A 762 5.58 3.33 15.14
C VAL A 762 6.21 1.97 15.42
N GLN A 763 6.24 1.50 16.66
CA GLN A 763 6.78 0.19 17.06
C GLN A 763 6.17 -0.96 16.25
N CYS A 764 4.84 -0.98 16.09
CA CYS A 764 4.13 -2.00 15.30
C CYS A 764 4.61 -2.07 13.84
N THR A 765 5.21 -1.03 13.31
CA THR A 765 5.72 -0.97 11.94
C THR A 765 7.22 -1.31 11.83
N THR A 766 7.92 -1.45 12.96
CA THR A 766 9.35 -1.74 12.99
C THR A 766 9.68 -3.24 13.00
N PHE A 767 8.66 -4.11 13.08
CA PHE A 767 8.85 -5.55 13.03
C PHE A 767 9.48 -5.97 11.71
N ARG A 768 10.67 -6.54 11.78
CA ARG A 768 11.43 -7.07 10.64
C ARG A 768 11.74 -8.54 10.87
N VAL A 769 11.54 -9.34 9.86
CA VAL A 769 11.85 -10.77 9.82
C VAL A 769 12.60 -11.04 8.55
N ASP A 770 13.52 -12.00 8.59
CA ASP A 770 14.18 -12.51 7.38
C ASP A 770 13.14 -12.85 6.30
N PRO A 771 13.28 -12.35 5.07
CA PRO A 771 12.32 -12.54 3.99
C PRO A 771 11.95 -14.00 3.70
N ALA A 772 12.87 -14.94 3.96
CA ALA A 772 12.65 -16.37 3.72
C ALA A 772 11.62 -16.99 4.68
N HIS A 773 11.36 -16.37 5.86
CA HIS A 773 10.53 -16.92 6.95
C HIS A 773 9.47 -15.94 7.48
N ARG A 774 9.25 -14.83 6.79
CA ARG A 774 8.53 -13.65 7.27
C ARG A 774 7.12 -13.91 7.81
N VAL A 775 6.33 -14.70 7.12
CA VAL A 775 4.90 -14.90 7.48
C VAL A 775 4.78 -15.83 8.69
N ASP A 776 5.60 -16.84 8.75
CA ASP A 776 5.56 -17.84 9.80
C ASP A 776 6.11 -17.28 11.14
N ALA A 777 7.24 -16.59 11.11
CA ALA A 777 7.87 -16.02 12.30
C ALA A 777 7.05 -14.90 12.95
N ILE A 778 6.47 -13.96 12.15
CA ILE A 778 5.56 -12.91 12.66
C ILE A 778 4.27 -13.56 13.20
N GLY A 779 3.74 -14.57 12.52
CA GLY A 779 2.55 -15.29 12.93
C GLY A 779 2.74 -16.01 14.27
N ARG A 780 3.87 -16.69 14.46
CA ARG A 780 4.20 -17.39 15.70
C ARG A 780 4.51 -16.46 16.86
N PHE A 781 5.30 -15.41 16.62
CA PHE A 781 5.54 -14.36 17.62
C PHE A 781 4.25 -13.66 18.04
N GLY A 782 3.39 -13.31 17.07
CA GLY A 782 2.09 -12.71 17.33
C GLY A 782 1.14 -13.65 18.06
N ALA A 783 1.21 -14.96 17.81
CA ALA A 783 0.43 -15.96 18.51
C ALA A 783 0.91 -16.13 19.98
N LEU A 784 2.23 -16.13 20.21
CA LEU A 784 2.80 -16.09 21.55
C LEU A 784 2.34 -14.85 22.30
N PHE A 785 2.54 -13.67 21.72
CA PHE A 785 2.21 -12.39 22.34
C PHE A 785 0.70 -12.28 22.65
N ALA A 786 -0.16 -12.67 21.72
CA ALA A 786 -1.60 -12.68 21.92
C ALA A 786 -2.07 -13.79 22.86
N GLY A 787 -1.39 -14.95 22.86
CA GLY A 787 -1.68 -16.09 23.73
C GLY A 787 -1.41 -15.76 25.19
N ASP A 788 -0.24 -15.18 25.48
CA ASP A 788 0.14 -14.78 26.85
C ASP A 788 -0.76 -13.67 27.40
N LEU A 789 -1.14 -12.70 26.54
CA LEU A 789 -2.15 -11.70 26.94
C LEU A 789 -3.53 -12.33 27.14
N TRP A 790 -3.90 -13.35 26.35
CA TRP A 790 -5.17 -14.05 26.53
C TRP A 790 -5.19 -14.93 27.78
N GLU A 791 -4.07 -15.51 28.18
CA GLU A 791 -3.96 -16.22 29.48
C GLU A 791 -4.21 -15.29 30.65
N VAL A 792 -3.64 -14.08 30.62
CA VAL A 792 -3.78 -13.10 31.69
C VAL A 792 -5.17 -12.44 31.70
N TYR A 793 -5.69 -12.02 30.52
CA TYR A 793 -6.92 -11.21 30.43
C TYR A 793 -8.13 -11.94 29.83
N GLY A 794 -7.99 -13.21 29.42
CA GLY A 794 -9.05 -14.01 28.81
C GLY A 794 -10.13 -14.49 29.79
N PRO A 795 -11.32 -14.92 29.30
CA PRO A 795 -12.45 -15.31 30.15
C PRO A 795 -12.26 -16.56 31.01
N GLY A 796 -11.10 -17.25 30.96
CA GLY A 796 -10.76 -18.43 31.76
C GLY A 796 -9.79 -18.18 32.90
N GLY A 797 -9.22 -16.99 33.02
CA GLY A 797 -8.29 -16.59 34.09
C GLY A 797 -8.97 -16.12 35.35
N ARG A 798 -10.04 -16.78 35.74
CA ARG A 798 -10.71 -16.54 37.03
C ARG A 798 -11.03 -17.89 37.67
N ASP A 799 -10.18 -18.32 38.59
CA ASP A 799 -10.53 -19.20 39.72
C ASP A 799 -9.90 -18.68 41.02
#